data_f113bb4395a4f48273b7b1733abef711
#
_entry.id   f113bb4395a4f48273b7b1733abef711
#
_cell.length_a   1.000
_cell.length_b   1.000
_cell.length_c   1.000
_cell.angle_alpha   90.00
_cell.angle_beta   90.00
_cell.angle_gamma   90.00
#
_symmetry.space_group_name_H-M   'P 1'
#
loop_
_entity.id
_entity.type
_entity.pdbx_description
1 polymer ?
#
loop_
_entity_poly.entity_id
_entity_poly.type
_entity_poly.pdbx_seq_one_letter_code
_entity_poly.pdbx_strand_id
1 'polypeptide(L)'
;CSIGCGYKVFRWPVGVEGGSQTSQNAIRAKYPVKSLSGKWISELMHSKVFVQGKEHHVVVLPDPDARVVNLHGDHSIRGGGLAQKLYHPKKPTKDRLKYPMVRIKGKLVQISWDDAIALFANLTQYALEKFGSTSWAQKRYSYQYFENTYALSKLAWQVIQSPAYADHDNPGRYPATPGLKDAGVEPFSACYEDYFLAERLFISGSDPFETKTVLFNEWILRGVRERGNRLIFVNPRRTMGVQFGIQEGGLHLPILPGTDTLLHLGLSRIILERGWEDREWIEEFTSRKVDHGFRKFRKRGRARWEKNFDTFLCEDFKEFRDWILQAPESKLDYVSKETGLSKSQIVEAAQMLAKPGKNGIRPKTSFVFEKGLYWSNNYLGTASLVSLALLCGAGNRPGRMISRLGGHQRGGMSIPYFPHRKSPVEAPTPHRKHMNLDEWVEQGKVRFAWVVGTTWVNAMGASSDLLMKIKEFTSTNPHQPERTELAHLIEVFRKRMDSGGLFLVEQNIYQTRKLGQIADMILPAATWGECDFTRANSERRIRLYSKFMDPPGEALADWEIAARIARALGAEGFEWKDSNAVFEEAALASRKTVLSYEALLLEARDRQVTGHELLRRMGTEGIQAPVRLENGRLIGTARLHDSELQKDLFFVQKSKKTGSMSAFSTPHGRANFLKSPWSAFEDFYTHIRPRDGELWVINGRINEIWQSGFDDLLRRPFISKRWPDNFLEIHPEDGARLGIESGDEVEVTNHRVPVQDSSGLEANLEAHEFKNLLKAGRIRFIQSKVRAIALVQPVPRPGTTFMYCLHPEEMANSLVARVPDPISGNYRYKLGFGIVKRTGSSPYKEDLSKMSFVSRNLS
;
A
#
# COMPACT_ATOMS: atom_id res chain seq x y z
N CYS A 1 -4.09 5.71 9.13
CA CYS A 1 -4.23 6.10 7.72
C CYS A 1 -2.96 6.76 7.22
N SER A 2 -2.60 6.51 5.96
CA SER A 2 -1.39 7.05 5.34
C SER A 2 -1.42 8.58 5.11
N ILE A 3 -2.59 9.19 5.16
CA ILE A 3 -2.73 10.64 5.01
C ILE A 3 -2.11 11.37 6.22
N GLY A 4 -2.22 10.79 7.42
CA GLY A 4 -1.59 11.34 8.60
C GLY A 4 -2.32 12.57 9.16
N CYS A 5 -3.64 12.49 9.29
CA CYS A 5 -4.40 13.53 9.98
C CYS A 5 -3.98 13.67 11.44
N GLY A 6 -3.98 14.89 11.95
CA GLY A 6 -3.74 15.21 13.35
C GLY A 6 -4.99 15.00 14.19
N TYR A 7 -4.81 14.44 15.38
CA TYR A 7 -5.88 14.21 16.35
C TYR A 7 -5.42 14.64 17.73
N LYS A 8 -6.37 15.12 18.55
CA LYS A 8 -6.22 15.34 19.99
C LYS A 8 -7.01 14.26 20.72
N VAL A 9 -6.41 13.71 21.78
CA VAL A 9 -7.04 12.72 22.65
C VAL A 9 -7.21 13.33 24.03
N PHE A 10 -8.45 13.38 24.49
CA PHE A 10 -8.80 13.81 25.84
C PHE A 10 -9.21 12.60 26.65
N ARG A 11 -8.76 12.50 27.90
CA ARG A 11 -9.14 11.41 28.79
C ARG A 11 -9.31 11.89 30.24
N TRP A 12 -10.22 11.26 30.97
CA TRP A 12 -10.44 11.49 32.40
C TRP A 12 -11.02 10.25 33.06
N PRO A 13 -10.81 10.04 34.37
CA PRO A 13 -11.36 8.89 35.09
C PRO A 13 -12.88 8.83 35.00
N VAL A 14 -13.45 7.62 34.91
CA VAL A 14 -14.90 7.42 35.04
C VAL A 14 -15.34 7.82 36.46
N GLY A 15 -16.46 8.51 36.58
CA GLY A 15 -16.98 9.08 37.82
C GLY A 15 -16.48 10.51 38.11
N VAL A 16 -15.63 11.05 37.22
CA VAL A 16 -15.18 12.45 37.25
C VAL A 16 -15.59 13.07 35.92
N GLU A 17 -16.87 13.10 35.68
CA GLU A 17 -17.46 13.75 34.50
C GLU A 17 -17.32 15.25 34.59
N GLY A 18 -17.28 15.91 33.43
CA GLY A 18 -17.14 17.34 33.36
C GLY A 18 -17.72 17.92 32.10
N GLY A 19 -18.04 19.21 32.15
CA GLY A 19 -18.50 19.96 31.01
C GLY A 19 -17.40 20.39 30.04
N SER A 20 -17.76 21.08 28.98
CA SER A 20 -16.82 21.62 27.98
C SER A 20 -15.94 22.75 28.46
N GLN A 21 -16.33 23.42 29.54
CA GLN A 21 -15.56 24.53 30.15
C GLN A 21 -14.42 23.97 30.99
N THR A 22 -13.29 24.66 30.99
CA THR A 22 -12.10 24.26 31.77
C THR A 22 -12.41 24.09 33.27
N SER A 23 -13.28 24.92 33.83
CA SER A 23 -13.71 24.85 35.23
C SER A 23 -14.65 23.67 35.53
N GLN A 24 -15.23 23.06 34.50
CA GLN A 24 -16.28 22.06 34.60
C GLN A 24 -15.81 20.65 34.25
N ASN A 25 -14.57 20.47 33.83
CA ASN A 25 -14.06 19.18 33.46
C ASN A 25 -12.83 18.74 34.25
N ALA A 26 -12.74 17.45 34.47
CA ALA A 26 -11.74 16.84 35.33
C ALA A 26 -10.29 17.00 34.84
N ILE A 27 -10.10 17.16 33.54
CA ILE A 27 -8.77 17.36 32.93
C ILE A 27 -8.36 18.82 32.86
N ARG A 28 -9.23 19.73 33.28
CA ARG A 28 -9.01 21.19 33.24
C ARG A 28 -8.54 21.71 31.88
N ALA A 29 -8.94 21.00 30.81
CA ALA A 29 -8.61 21.35 29.43
C ALA A 29 -9.75 22.13 28.80
N LYS A 30 -9.42 23.18 28.06
CA LYS A 30 -10.39 23.89 27.24
C LYS A 30 -10.68 23.06 25.99
N TYR A 31 -11.89 22.51 25.92
CA TYR A 31 -12.35 21.92 24.67
C TYR A 31 -12.50 23.02 23.61
N PRO A 32 -12.14 22.77 22.37
CA PRO A 32 -12.42 23.71 21.29
C PRO A 32 -13.92 23.76 21.05
N VAL A 33 -14.62 24.65 21.80
CA VAL A 33 -16.09 24.71 21.88
C VAL A 33 -16.76 24.89 20.53
N LYS A 34 -16.12 25.58 19.59
CA LYS A 34 -16.60 25.69 18.21
C LYS A 34 -16.63 24.36 17.48
N SER A 35 -15.69 23.47 17.78
CA SER A 35 -15.57 22.13 17.20
C SER A 35 -16.44 21.10 17.94
N LEU A 36 -16.81 21.37 19.19
CA LEU A 36 -17.58 20.46 20.04
C LEU A 36 -19.08 20.77 20.04
N SER A 37 -19.50 21.88 19.42
CA SER A 37 -20.91 22.19 19.29
C SER A 37 -21.59 21.12 18.44
N GLY A 38 -22.35 20.19 19.04
CA GLY A 38 -23.27 19.22 18.43
C GLY A 38 -22.94 18.54 17.09
N LYS A 39 -22.07 19.15 16.31
CA LYS A 39 -21.62 18.69 14.98
C LYS A 39 -20.35 17.86 15.02
N TRP A 40 -19.56 17.90 16.08
CA TRP A 40 -18.20 17.36 16.11
C TRP A 40 -17.98 16.22 17.10
N ILE A 41 -18.77 16.14 18.17
CA ILE A 41 -18.74 15.00 19.09
C ILE A 41 -19.94 14.12 18.78
N SER A 42 -19.65 12.97 18.17
CA SER A 42 -20.62 11.88 18.06
C SER A 42 -20.21 10.77 19.04
N GLU A 43 -21.11 9.82 19.27
CA GLU A 43 -20.80 8.59 20.02
C GLU A 43 -19.63 7.80 19.42
N LEU A 44 -19.36 8.00 18.11
CA LEU A 44 -18.23 7.38 17.42
C LEU A 44 -16.88 7.96 17.85
N MET A 45 -16.84 9.18 18.37
CA MET A 45 -15.64 9.86 18.85
C MET A 45 -15.33 9.59 20.31
N HIS A 46 -16.24 8.94 21.04
CA HIS A 46 -16.11 8.61 22.45
C HIS A 46 -15.95 7.10 22.68
N SER A 47 -15.14 6.73 23.66
CA SER A 47 -15.01 5.37 24.15
C SER A 47 -14.64 5.38 25.63
N LYS A 48 -14.50 4.20 26.22
CA LYS A 48 -13.85 3.98 27.52
C LYS A 48 -12.64 3.10 27.32
N VAL A 49 -11.60 3.34 28.08
CA VAL A 49 -10.32 2.62 28.05
C VAL A 49 -9.81 2.39 29.45
N PHE A 50 -8.80 1.54 29.62
CA PHE A 50 -8.09 1.36 30.86
C PHE A 50 -6.78 2.15 30.85
N VAL A 51 -6.45 2.81 31.96
CA VAL A 51 -5.20 3.51 32.22
C VAL A 51 -4.76 3.15 33.62
N GLN A 52 -3.62 2.45 33.76
CA GLN A 52 -3.14 1.91 35.03
C GLN A 52 -4.23 1.11 35.76
N GLY A 53 -4.93 0.26 35.01
CA GLY A 53 -5.98 -0.60 35.51
C GLY A 53 -7.32 0.09 35.84
N LYS A 54 -7.42 1.42 35.73
CA LYS A 54 -8.62 2.21 36.03
C LYS A 54 -9.36 2.60 34.76
N GLU A 55 -10.69 2.51 34.77
CA GLU A 55 -11.51 2.89 33.61
C GLU A 55 -11.52 4.42 33.43
N HIS A 56 -11.28 4.87 32.21
CA HIS A 56 -11.28 6.28 31.82
C HIS A 56 -12.21 6.48 30.62
N HIS A 57 -12.90 7.61 30.60
CA HIS A 57 -13.46 8.15 29.37
C HIS A 57 -12.35 8.61 28.45
N VAL A 58 -12.51 8.38 27.16
CA VAL A 58 -11.63 8.90 26.12
C VAL A 58 -12.45 9.50 24.99
N VAL A 59 -12.04 10.69 24.55
CA VAL A 59 -12.59 11.37 23.37
C VAL A 59 -11.45 11.60 22.39
N VAL A 60 -11.63 11.13 21.15
CA VAL A 60 -10.67 11.27 20.07
C VAL A 60 -11.23 12.22 19.04
N LEU A 61 -10.66 13.41 18.95
CA LEU A 61 -11.11 14.47 18.06
C LEU A 61 -10.06 14.77 16.98
N PRO A 62 -10.47 15.05 15.73
CA PRO A 62 -9.60 15.73 14.78
C PRO A 62 -9.08 17.02 15.40
N ASP A 63 -7.80 17.32 15.21
CA ASP A 63 -7.20 18.51 15.79
C ASP A 63 -7.75 19.79 15.12
N PRO A 64 -8.54 20.62 15.82
CA PRO A 64 -9.13 21.81 15.24
C PRO A 64 -8.11 22.91 14.93
N ASP A 65 -6.92 22.82 15.54
CA ASP A 65 -5.82 23.75 15.33
C ASP A 65 -4.82 23.22 14.29
N ALA A 66 -5.11 22.12 13.63
CA ALA A 66 -4.22 21.53 12.62
C ALA A 66 -4.01 22.53 11.46
N ARG A 67 -2.74 22.82 11.17
CA ARG A 67 -2.33 23.73 10.09
C ARG A 67 -1.77 22.98 8.89
N VAL A 68 -1.62 21.67 9.02
CA VAL A 68 -1.09 20.76 8.00
C VAL A 68 -2.00 19.54 7.91
N VAL A 69 -2.09 18.95 6.74
CA VAL A 69 -2.86 17.73 6.42
C VAL A 69 -4.37 17.92 6.51
N ASN A 70 -4.97 17.83 7.69
CA ASN A 70 -6.39 18.02 7.95
C ASN A 70 -6.62 19.42 8.56
N LEU A 71 -6.61 20.43 7.72
CA LEU A 71 -6.73 21.82 8.12
C LEU A 71 -8.02 22.01 8.94
N HIS A 72 -7.89 22.74 10.05
CA HIS A 72 -9.04 23.11 10.92
C HIS A 72 -9.86 21.90 11.42
N GLY A 73 -9.28 20.70 11.48
CA GLY A 73 -9.93 19.50 12.03
C GLY A 73 -10.83 18.75 11.04
N ASP A 74 -10.61 18.87 9.75
CA ASP A 74 -11.32 18.02 8.78
C ASP A 74 -11.01 16.52 8.98
N HIS A 75 -11.97 15.69 8.71
CA HIS A 75 -11.84 14.23 8.89
C HIS A 75 -12.76 13.43 7.95
N SER A 76 -12.36 12.20 7.71
CA SER A 76 -13.21 11.22 7.03
C SER A 76 -14.11 10.48 8.02
N ILE A 77 -15.14 9.81 7.53
CA ILE A 77 -15.99 8.92 8.34
C ILE A 77 -15.17 7.88 9.13
N ARG A 78 -14.09 7.37 8.54
CA ARG A 78 -13.15 6.47 9.22
C ARG A 78 -12.42 7.16 10.37
N GLY A 79 -11.98 8.40 10.14
CA GLY A 79 -11.28 9.20 11.14
C GLY A 79 -12.17 9.63 12.29
N GLY A 80 -13.42 10.01 12.01
CA GLY A 80 -14.41 10.36 13.03
C GLY A 80 -14.80 9.19 13.94
N GLY A 81 -14.60 7.94 13.50
CA GLY A 81 -14.89 6.75 14.29
C GLY A 81 -13.68 6.09 14.97
N LEU A 82 -12.55 6.77 15.14
CA LEU A 82 -11.34 6.16 15.70
C LEU A 82 -11.52 5.65 17.14
N ALA A 83 -12.30 6.33 17.98
CA ALA A 83 -12.52 5.91 19.36
C ALA A 83 -13.23 4.54 19.45
N GLN A 84 -14.01 4.16 18.45
CA GLN A 84 -14.68 2.85 18.42
C GLN A 84 -13.71 1.67 18.21
N LYS A 85 -12.48 1.93 17.77
CA LYS A 85 -11.44 0.91 17.61
C LYS A 85 -10.69 0.58 18.89
N LEU A 86 -10.86 1.39 19.91
CA LEU A 86 -10.15 1.21 21.18
C LEU A 86 -10.70 0.01 21.96
N TYR A 87 -9.79 -0.78 22.52
CA TYR A 87 -10.14 -1.98 23.28
C TYR A 87 -10.99 -1.64 24.51
N HIS A 88 -12.04 -2.43 24.71
CA HIS A 88 -12.80 -2.46 25.97
C HIS A 88 -13.46 -3.84 26.12
N PRO A 89 -13.43 -4.48 27.31
CA PRO A 89 -13.92 -5.84 27.52
C PRO A 89 -15.44 -6.02 27.35
N LYS A 90 -16.21 -4.92 27.40
CA LYS A 90 -17.69 -4.92 27.25
C LYS A 90 -18.16 -4.38 25.90
N LYS A 91 -17.23 -4.08 24.94
CA LYS A 91 -17.54 -3.53 23.62
C LYS A 91 -17.27 -4.55 22.51
N PRO A 92 -17.70 -4.28 21.28
CA PRO A 92 -17.38 -5.15 20.13
C PRO A 92 -15.88 -5.45 19.94
N THR A 93 -15.00 -4.63 20.52
CA THR A 93 -13.53 -4.83 20.50
C THR A 93 -13.01 -5.79 21.58
N LYS A 94 -13.87 -6.43 22.37
CA LYS A 94 -13.54 -7.34 23.48
C LYS A 94 -12.66 -8.53 23.08
N ASP A 95 -12.69 -8.92 21.81
CA ASP A 95 -11.98 -10.07 21.24
C ASP A 95 -10.54 -9.73 20.80
N ARG A 96 -9.98 -8.57 21.23
CA ARG A 96 -8.55 -8.31 21.10
C ARG A 96 -7.73 -9.46 21.68
N LEU A 97 -6.67 -9.84 20.97
CA LEU A 97 -5.70 -10.81 21.46
C LEU A 97 -5.02 -10.28 22.71
N LYS A 98 -4.91 -11.11 23.74
CA LYS A 98 -4.43 -10.71 25.08
C LYS A 98 -3.22 -11.48 25.54
N TYR A 99 -3.12 -12.75 25.17
CA TYR A 99 -2.10 -13.68 25.64
C TYR A 99 -1.53 -14.46 24.46
N PRO A 100 -0.27 -14.92 24.54
CA PRO A 100 0.25 -15.89 23.59
C PRO A 100 -0.57 -17.19 23.67
N MET A 101 -0.83 -17.78 22.52
CA MET A 101 -1.63 -19.02 22.41
C MET A 101 -0.97 -20.00 21.44
N VAL A 102 -1.10 -21.28 21.70
CA VAL A 102 -0.71 -22.37 20.81
C VAL A 102 -1.93 -23.26 20.50
N ARG A 103 -1.96 -23.84 19.31
CA ARG A 103 -3.06 -24.71 18.90
C ARG A 103 -2.83 -26.14 19.35
N ILE A 104 -3.72 -26.64 20.23
CA ILE A 104 -3.74 -27.99 20.78
C ILE A 104 -5.05 -28.65 20.35
N LYS A 105 -4.97 -29.82 19.68
CA LYS A 105 -6.17 -30.55 19.19
C LYS A 105 -7.18 -29.62 18.49
N GLY A 106 -6.67 -28.70 17.65
CA GLY A 106 -7.48 -27.74 16.88
C GLY A 106 -7.97 -26.52 17.65
N LYS A 107 -7.76 -26.41 18.97
CA LYS A 107 -8.17 -25.27 19.80
C LYS A 107 -6.98 -24.44 20.24
N LEU A 108 -7.15 -23.12 20.30
CA LEU A 108 -6.12 -22.22 20.85
C LEU A 108 -6.15 -22.28 22.36
N VAL A 109 -4.99 -22.54 22.95
CA VAL A 109 -4.75 -22.63 24.41
C VAL A 109 -3.67 -21.62 24.77
N GLN A 110 -3.88 -20.87 25.85
CA GLN A 110 -2.92 -19.90 26.37
C GLN A 110 -1.63 -20.58 26.85
N ILE A 111 -0.51 -19.95 26.55
CA ILE A 111 0.82 -20.29 27.08
C ILE A 111 1.50 -19.04 27.62
N SER A 112 2.60 -19.21 28.37
CA SER A 112 3.41 -18.07 28.83
C SER A 112 4.16 -17.40 27.66
N TRP A 113 4.56 -16.13 27.84
CA TRP A 113 5.46 -15.47 26.89
C TRP A 113 6.81 -16.20 26.80
N ASP A 114 7.32 -16.71 27.92
CA ASP A 114 8.59 -17.41 27.94
C ASP A 114 8.54 -18.70 27.13
N ASP A 115 7.47 -19.51 27.28
CA ASP A 115 7.26 -20.69 26.43
C ASP A 115 7.05 -20.33 24.95
N ALA A 116 6.29 -19.26 24.68
CA ALA A 116 6.06 -18.82 23.30
C ALA A 116 7.35 -18.38 22.62
N ILE A 117 8.20 -17.60 23.30
CA ILE A 117 9.50 -17.15 22.79
C ILE A 117 10.47 -18.31 22.65
N ALA A 118 10.52 -19.21 23.63
CA ALA A 118 11.38 -20.40 23.58
C ALA A 118 10.98 -21.34 22.45
N LEU A 119 9.67 -21.58 22.25
CA LEU A 119 9.16 -22.37 21.12
C LEU A 119 9.54 -21.73 19.78
N PHE A 120 9.30 -20.42 19.64
CA PHE A 120 9.63 -19.67 18.44
C PHE A 120 11.13 -19.75 18.11
N ALA A 121 11.99 -19.49 19.08
CA ALA A 121 13.44 -19.50 18.91
C ALA A 121 13.96 -20.91 18.55
N ASN A 122 13.51 -21.94 19.27
CA ASN A 122 13.92 -23.32 19.04
C ASN A 122 13.56 -23.81 17.64
N LEU A 123 12.31 -23.57 17.21
CA LEU A 123 11.86 -23.96 15.87
C LEU A 123 12.49 -23.13 14.76
N THR A 124 12.82 -21.86 15.03
CA THR A 124 13.61 -21.03 14.11
C THR A 124 15.01 -21.62 13.91
N GLN A 125 15.75 -21.89 15.00
CA GLN A 125 17.07 -22.51 14.91
C GLN A 125 17.03 -23.85 14.18
N TYR A 126 16.07 -24.71 14.55
CA TYR A 126 15.90 -26.00 13.88
C TYR A 126 15.66 -25.88 12.37
N ALA A 127 14.77 -24.93 11.96
CA ALA A 127 14.51 -24.71 10.56
C ALA A 127 15.75 -24.22 9.81
N LEU A 128 16.51 -23.29 10.41
CA LEU A 128 17.71 -22.72 9.78
C LEU A 128 18.84 -23.77 9.67
N GLU A 129 19.09 -24.54 10.72
CA GLU A 129 20.15 -25.55 10.77
C GLU A 129 19.87 -26.70 9.81
N LYS A 130 18.66 -27.23 9.79
CA LYS A 130 18.31 -28.42 9.01
C LYS A 130 17.94 -28.14 7.56
N PHE A 131 17.24 -27.03 7.28
CA PHE A 131 16.68 -26.74 5.97
C PHE A 131 17.24 -25.46 5.34
N GLY A 132 18.09 -24.72 6.04
CA GLY A 132 18.71 -23.49 5.58
C GLY A 132 17.81 -22.25 5.67
N SER A 133 18.38 -21.06 5.36
CA SER A 133 17.72 -19.78 5.55
C SER A 133 16.46 -19.56 4.71
N THR A 134 16.30 -20.27 3.60
CA THR A 134 15.11 -20.20 2.74
C THR A 134 13.88 -20.86 3.35
N SER A 135 14.06 -21.69 4.37
CA SER A 135 12.98 -22.39 5.06
C SER A 135 12.23 -21.53 6.08
N TRP A 136 12.80 -20.39 6.48
CA TRP A 136 12.18 -19.45 7.40
C TRP A 136 11.66 -18.23 6.66
N ALA A 137 10.40 -17.87 6.87
CA ALA A 137 9.73 -16.81 6.15
C ALA A 137 9.10 -15.78 7.09
N GLN A 138 9.13 -14.51 6.70
CA GLN A 138 8.39 -13.44 7.35
C GLN A 138 7.50 -12.71 6.35
N LYS A 139 6.20 -12.66 6.66
CA LYS A 139 5.19 -11.86 5.95
C LYS A 139 4.68 -10.78 6.88
N ARG A 140 4.95 -9.52 6.59
CA ARG A 140 4.59 -8.44 7.49
C ARG A 140 3.78 -7.33 6.83
N TYR A 141 3.05 -6.59 7.64
CA TYR A 141 2.40 -5.35 7.22
C TYR A 141 3.43 -4.23 7.12
N SER A 142 3.70 -3.73 5.92
CA SER A 142 4.76 -2.74 5.68
C SER A 142 4.40 -1.31 6.12
N TYR A 143 3.19 -1.09 6.62
CA TYR A 143 2.72 0.22 7.09
C TYR A 143 2.63 0.31 8.59
N GLN A 144 3.32 -0.56 9.27
CA GLN A 144 3.49 -0.49 10.70
C GLN A 144 4.23 0.78 11.10
N TYR A 145 4.31 1.00 12.38
CA TYR A 145 5.10 2.06 12.95
C TYR A 145 6.58 1.87 12.66
N PHE A 146 7.33 2.94 12.73
CA PHE A 146 8.73 2.99 12.38
C PHE A 146 9.56 1.99 13.16
N GLU A 147 9.37 2.00 14.49
CA GLU A 147 10.05 1.15 15.45
C GLU A 147 9.77 -0.34 15.17
N ASN A 148 8.51 -0.69 14.96
CA ASN A 148 8.11 -2.06 14.65
C ASN A 148 8.73 -2.54 13.33
N THR A 149 8.65 -1.71 12.29
CA THR A 149 9.22 -2.04 10.98
C THR A 149 10.73 -2.24 11.06
N TYR A 150 11.41 -1.38 11.82
CA TYR A 150 12.85 -1.47 12.02
C TYR A 150 13.25 -2.76 12.73
N ALA A 151 12.67 -3.03 13.90
CA ALA A 151 13.01 -4.20 14.71
C ALA A 151 12.74 -5.51 13.98
N LEU A 152 11.57 -5.64 13.32
CA LEU A 152 11.21 -6.81 12.53
C LEU A 152 12.18 -7.05 11.36
N SER A 153 12.59 -5.96 10.67
CA SER A 153 13.54 -6.06 9.57
C SER A 153 14.94 -6.39 10.04
N LYS A 154 15.38 -5.77 11.14
CA LYS A 154 16.69 -6.04 11.77
C LYS A 154 16.80 -7.51 12.16
N LEU A 155 15.78 -8.07 12.82
CA LEU A 155 15.74 -9.48 13.18
C LEU A 155 15.81 -10.38 11.92
N ALA A 156 14.95 -10.14 10.91
CA ALA A 156 14.91 -10.97 9.72
C ALA A 156 16.23 -10.95 8.92
N TRP A 157 16.94 -9.82 8.91
CA TRP A 157 18.09 -9.63 8.04
C TRP A 157 19.44 -9.79 8.70
N GLN A 158 19.58 -9.35 9.95
CA GLN A 158 20.85 -9.47 10.66
C GLN A 158 20.99 -10.81 11.36
N VAL A 159 19.90 -11.30 11.97
CA VAL A 159 19.95 -12.50 12.80
C VAL A 159 19.63 -13.74 11.97
N ILE A 160 18.43 -13.78 11.37
CA ILE A 160 17.94 -14.97 10.67
C ILE A 160 18.53 -15.09 9.27
N GLN A 161 18.81 -13.97 8.62
CA GLN A 161 19.38 -13.88 7.29
C GLN A 161 18.54 -14.62 6.23
N SER A 162 17.21 -14.59 6.38
CA SER A 162 16.32 -15.21 5.41
C SER A 162 16.04 -14.31 4.21
N PRO A 163 16.14 -14.84 2.97
CA PRO A 163 15.65 -14.15 1.78
C PRO A 163 14.11 -14.16 1.67
N ALA A 164 13.42 -15.06 2.40
CA ALA A 164 11.97 -15.23 2.37
C ALA A 164 11.26 -14.17 3.24
N TYR A 165 11.45 -12.92 2.86
CA TYR A 165 10.90 -11.75 3.53
C TYR A 165 10.03 -10.94 2.58
N ALA A 166 8.75 -10.80 2.89
CA ALA A 166 7.79 -10.14 2.01
C ALA A 166 6.88 -9.17 2.77
N ASP A 167 6.51 -8.08 2.09
CA ASP A 167 5.47 -7.18 2.57
C ASP A 167 4.07 -7.77 2.28
N HIS A 168 3.06 -7.31 3.00
CA HIS A 168 1.68 -7.82 2.96
C HIS A 168 1.05 -7.82 1.56
N ASP A 169 1.47 -6.93 0.69
CA ASP A 169 0.91 -6.72 -0.64
C ASP A 169 1.82 -7.21 -1.78
N ASN A 170 2.92 -7.89 -1.45
CA ASN A 170 3.86 -8.42 -2.43
C ASN A 170 4.12 -9.91 -2.16
N PRO A 171 4.30 -10.74 -3.19
CA PRO A 171 4.69 -12.14 -3.01
C PRO A 171 6.15 -12.30 -2.57
N GLY A 172 6.97 -11.27 -2.80
CA GLY A 172 8.36 -11.20 -2.39
C GLY A 172 8.72 -9.77 -1.99
N ARG A 173 10.03 -9.48 -1.93
CA ARG A 173 10.51 -8.12 -1.64
C ARG A 173 10.78 -7.36 -2.95
N TYR A 174 9.76 -6.80 -3.52
CA TYR A 174 9.84 -6.05 -4.77
C TYR A 174 9.40 -4.60 -4.57
N PRO A 175 9.97 -3.64 -5.32
CA PRO A 175 9.46 -2.28 -5.34
C PRO A 175 8.05 -2.26 -5.92
N ALA A 176 7.15 -1.50 -5.31
CA ALA A 176 5.78 -1.38 -5.80
C ALA A 176 5.67 -0.60 -7.13
N THR A 177 6.62 0.31 -7.36
CA THR A 177 6.62 1.22 -8.52
C THR A 177 7.99 1.23 -9.22
N PRO A 178 8.41 0.11 -9.82
CA PRO A 178 9.78 -0.01 -10.33
C PRO A 178 10.06 0.87 -11.55
N GLY A 179 9.07 1.18 -12.37
CA GLY A 179 9.23 2.11 -13.50
C GLY A 179 9.58 3.52 -13.03
N LEU A 180 8.94 4.05 -11.99
CA LEU A 180 9.34 5.34 -11.41
C LEU A 180 10.79 5.30 -10.93
N LYS A 181 11.17 4.23 -10.22
CA LYS A 181 12.53 4.08 -9.71
C LYS A 181 13.58 4.07 -10.82
N ASP A 182 13.31 3.41 -11.93
CA ASP A 182 14.21 3.40 -13.09
C ASP A 182 14.28 4.75 -13.79
N ALA A 183 13.19 5.50 -13.78
CA ALA A 183 13.19 6.89 -14.22
C ALA A 183 13.92 7.84 -13.24
N GLY A 184 14.25 7.39 -12.04
CA GLY A 184 14.86 8.20 -10.98
C GLY A 184 13.87 9.02 -10.16
N VAL A 185 12.59 8.72 -10.24
CA VAL A 185 11.52 9.41 -9.51
C VAL A 185 11.13 8.65 -8.25
N GLU A 186 11.15 9.31 -7.10
CA GLU A 186 10.72 8.74 -5.85
C GLU A 186 9.18 8.69 -5.77
N PRO A 187 8.59 7.59 -5.24
CA PRO A 187 7.14 7.39 -5.25
C PRO A 187 6.34 8.46 -4.50
N PHE A 188 6.93 9.11 -3.51
CA PHE A 188 6.29 10.14 -2.67
C PHE A 188 7.05 11.45 -2.76
N SER A 189 7.31 11.92 -3.96
CA SER A 189 8.11 13.12 -4.22
C SER A 189 7.38 14.42 -3.91
N ALA A 190 6.06 14.46 -4.03
CA ALA A 190 5.22 15.63 -3.80
C ALA A 190 4.92 15.89 -2.32
N CYS A 191 4.50 17.11 -1.99
CA CYS A 191 3.73 17.44 -0.81
C CYS A 191 2.24 17.62 -1.17
N TYR A 192 1.37 17.73 -0.17
CA TYR A 192 -0.07 17.87 -0.41
C TYR A 192 -0.43 19.20 -1.07
N GLU A 193 0.34 20.25 -0.80
CA GLU A 193 0.19 21.56 -1.43
C GLU A 193 0.30 21.47 -2.98
N ASP A 194 1.08 20.54 -3.52
CA ASP A 194 1.22 20.38 -4.97
C ASP A 194 -0.10 20.03 -5.66
N TYR A 195 -1.02 19.36 -4.95
CA TYR A 195 -2.34 19.02 -5.49
C TYR A 195 -3.26 20.25 -5.54
N PHE A 196 -3.04 21.21 -4.66
CA PHE A 196 -3.70 22.50 -4.69
C PHE A 196 -3.12 23.43 -5.77
N LEU A 197 -1.81 23.38 -5.98
CA LEU A 197 -1.09 24.24 -6.94
C LEU A 197 -1.20 23.78 -8.40
N ALA A 198 -1.56 22.53 -8.64
CA ALA A 198 -1.68 21.99 -9.99
C ALA A 198 -2.92 22.50 -10.72
N GLU A 199 -2.77 23.11 -11.89
CA GLU A 199 -3.90 23.53 -12.73
C GLU A 199 -4.61 22.32 -13.37
N ARG A 200 -3.86 21.24 -13.58
CA ARG A 200 -4.38 19.95 -14.08
C ARG A 200 -3.85 18.84 -13.19
N LEU A 201 -4.75 17.99 -12.73
CA LEU A 201 -4.39 16.83 -11.93
C LEU A 201 -4.82 15.56 -12.66
N PHE A 202 -3.86 14.83 -13.23
CA PHE A 202 -4.08 13.53 -13.86
C PHE A 202 -4.05 12.44 -12.80
N ILE A 203 -5.20 11.77 -12.58
CA ILE A 203 -5.41 10.81 -11.50
C ILE A 203 -5.62 9.43 -12.11
N SER A 204 -4.60 8.56 -12.04
CA SER A 204 -4.66 7.22 -12.61
C SER A 204 -4.80 6.15 -11.54
N GLY A 205 -5.77 5.25 -11.71
CA GLY A 205 -5.96 4.07 -10.87
C GLY A 205 -6.22 4.38 -9.40
N SER A 206 -6.88 5.49 -9.11
CA SER A 206 -7.26 5.92 -7.76
C SER A 206 -8.57 6.69 -7.76
N ASP A 207 -9.32 6.52 -6.67
CA ASP A 207 -10.36 7.45 -6.27
C ASP A 207 -9.95 8.08 -4.93
N PRO A 208 -9.45 9.32 -4.93
CA PRO A 208 -9.01 9.97 -3.71
C PRO A 208 -10.19 10.37 -2.80
N PHE A 209 -11.38 10.62 -3.33
CA PHE A 209 -12.57 10.87 -2.51
C PHE A 209 -12.89 9.68 -1.62
N GLU A 210 -12.98 8.47 -2.19
CA GLU A 210 -13.25 7.25 -1.42
C GLU A 210 -12.07 6.81 -0.53
N THR A 211 -10.85 6.92 -1.04
CA THR A 211 -9.70 6.29 -0.38
C THR A 211 -8.89 7.24 0.49
N LYS A 212 -8.97 8.55 0.26
CA LYS A 212 -8.18 9.61 0.88
C LYS A 212 -8.98 10.89 1.08
N THR A 213 -10.18 10.75 1.62
CA THR A 213 -11.21 11.79 1.71
C THR A 213 -10.68 13.14 2.20
N VAL A 214 -9.87 13.16 3.27
CA VAL A 214 -9.29 14.42 3.79
C VAL A 214 -8.32 15.06 2.79
N LEU A 215 -7.48 14.26 2.12
CA LEU A 215 -6.61 14.79 1.06
C LEU A 215 -7.42 15.37 -0.10
N PHE A 216 -8.50 14.70 -0.46
CA PHE A 216 -9.40 15.18 -1.51
C PHE A 216 -10.04 16.51 -1.10
N ASN A 217 -10.64 16.57 0.09
CA ASN A 217 -11.34 17.77 0.56
C ASN A 217 -10.42 18.97 0.72
N GLU A 218 -9.30 18.78 1.43
CA GLU A 218 -8.44 19.88 1.87
C GLU A 218 -7.50 20.39 0.77
N TRP A 219 -7.15 19.56 -0.18
CA TRP A 219 -6.11 19.91 -1.14
C TRP A 219 -6.59 19.87 -2.59
N ILE A 220 -7.35 18.83 -2.97
CA ILE A 220 -7.82 18.68 -4.36
C ILE A 220 -9.08 19.52 -4.58
N LEU A 221 -10.09 19.34 -3.76
CA LEU A 221 -11.37 20.05 -3.85
C LEU A 221 -11.19 21.57 -3.70
N ARG A 222 -10.35 21.98 -2.74
CA ARG A 222 -10.00 23.39 -2.60
C ARG A 222 -9.33 23.95 -3.84
N GLY A 223 -8.38 23.22 -4.44
CA GLY A 223 -7.75 23.63 -5.69
C GLY A 223 -8.74 23.81 -6.83
N VAL A 224 -9.74 22.94 -6.94
CA VAL A 224 -10.81 23.07 -7.92
C VAL A 224 -11.65 24.34 -7.66
N ARG A 225 -12.08 24.57 -6.43
CA ARG A 225 -12.97 25.70 -6.07
C ARG A 225 -12.29 27.07 -6.03
N GLU A 226 -11.08 27.12 -5.48
CA GLU A 226 -10.38 28.38 -5.26
C GLU A 226 -9.51 28.80 -6.47
N ARG A 227 -9.08 27.86 -7.30
CA ARG A 227 -8.12 28.11 -8.39
C ARG A 227 -8.63 27.67 -9.77
N GLY A 228 -9.78 27.01 -9.84
CA GLY A 228 -10.31 26.46 -11.09
C GLY A 228 -9.51 25.28 -11.64
N ASN A 229 -8.83 24.52 -10.75
CA ASN A 229 -8.09 23.34 -11.15
C ASN A 229 -9.02 22.30 -11.79
N ARG A 230 -8.53 21.55 -12.78
CA ARG A 230 -9.33 20.53 -13.46
C ARG A 230 -8.77 19.13 -13.22
N LEU A 231 -9.67 18.18 -12.97
CA LEU A 231 -9.33 16.79 -12.67
C LEU A 231 -9.51 15.94 -13.92
N ILE A 232 -8.53 15.09 -14.22
CA ILE A 232 -8.59 14.10 -15.30
C ILE A 232 -8.49 12.74 -14.65
N PHE A 233 -9.60 11.99 -14.61
CA PHE A 233 -9.66 10.68 -13.98
C PHE A 233 -9.51 9.56 -15.00
N VAL A 234 -8.55 8.69 -14.79
CA VAL A 234 -8.41 7.40 -15.48
C VAL A 234 -8.91 6.31 -14.55
N ASN A 235 -10.18 5.93 -14.70
CA ASN A 235 -10.85 5.00 -13.80
C ASN A 235 -12.02 4.32 -14.54
N PRO A 236 -12.17 2.99 -14.49
CA PRO A 236 -13.32 2.29 -15.09
C PRO A 236 -14.65 2.54 -14.36
N ARG A 237 -14.61 3.21 -13.18
CA ARG A 237 -15.80 3.53 -12.36
C ARG A 237 -16.07 5.04 -12.37
N ARG A 238 -17.31 5.41 -12.58
CA ARG A 238 -17.83 6.78 -12.45
C ARG A 238 -18.32 7.02 -11.03
N THR A 239 -17.39 7.16 -10.10
CA THR A 239 -17.67 7.37 -8.67
C THR A 239 -18.10 8.82 -8.39
N MET A 240 -18.47 9.12 -7.14
CA MET A 240 -18.79 10.49 -6.70
C MET A 240 -17.65 11.48 -6.95
N GLY A 241 -16.40 11.07 -6.66
CA GLY A 241 -15.23 11.92 -6.92
C GLY A 241 -15.02 12.20 -8.41
N VAL A 242 -15.25 11.20 -9.26
CA VAL A 242 -15.19 11.33 -10.71
C VAL A 242 -16.31 12.24 -11.25
N GLN A 243 -17.54 12.02 -10.77
CA GLN A 243 -18.71 12.84 -11.14
C GLN A 243 -18.50 14.31 -10.79
N PHE A 244 -18.03 14.59 -9.57
CA PHE A 244 -17.64 15.93 -9.17
C PHE A 244 -16.62 16.54 -10.15
N GLY A 245 -15.55 15.78 -10.47
CA GLY A 245 -14.53 16.24 -11.40
C GLY A 245 -15.08 16.65 -12.76
N ILE A 246 -16.04 15.86 -13.30
CA ILE A 246 -16.73 16.16 -14.58
C ILE A 246 -17.55 17.46 -14.46
N GLN A 247 -18.33 17.61 -13.40
CA GLN A 247 -19.18 18.79 -13.18
C GLN A 247 -18.37 20.09 -13.09
N GLU A 248 -17.15 20.01 -12.58
CA GLU A 248 -16.21 21.14 -12.49
C GLU A 248 -15.33 21.29 -13.76
N GLY A 249 -15.77 20.73 -14.89
CA GLY A 249 -15.10 20.86 -16.19
C GLY A 249 -13.81 20.03 -16.35
N GLY A 250 -13.67 18.97 -15.56
CA GLY A 250 -12.66 17.95 -15.74
C GLY A 250 -13.07 16.86 -16.73
N LEU A 251 -12.28 15.79 -16.82
CA LEU A 251 -12.47 14.72 -17.79
C LEU A 251 -12.45 13.34 -17.12
N HIS A 252 -13.35 12.46 -17.53
CA HIS A 252 -13.36 11.05 -17.18
C HIS A 252 -12.95 10.19 -18.36
N LEU A 253 -11.98 9.32 -18.14
CA LEU A 253 -11.48 8.34 -19.10
C LEU A 253 -11.79 6.93 -18.56
N PRO A 254 -12.99 6.38 -18.86
CA PRO A 254 -13.43 5.07 -18.37
C PRO A 254 -12.77 3.93 -19.18
N ILE A 255 -11.48 3.72 -19.02
CA ILE A 255 -10.73 2.70 -19.77
C ILE A 255 -11.15 1.28 -19.42
N LEU A 256 -10.91 0.34 -20.37
CA LEU A 256 -10.94 -1.09 -20.05
C LEU A 256 -9.85 -1.42 -19.04
N PRO A 257 -10.16 -2.24 -18.00
CA PRO A 257 -9.17 -2.61 -16.99
C PRO A 257 -7.89 -3.18 -17.62
N GLY A 258 -6.74 -2.67 -17.17
CA GLY A 258 -5.43 -3.12 -17.63
C GLY A 258 -4.88 -2.44 -18.90
N THR A 259 -5.57 -1.46 -19.45
CA THR A 259 -5.13 -0.76 -20.69
C THR A 259 -4.47 0.61 -20.45
N ASP A 260 -4.13 0.92 -19.22
CA ASP A 260 -3.51 2.19 -18.81
C ASP A 260 -2.25 2.53 -19.62
N THR A 261 -1.39 1.53 -19.85
CA THR A 261 -0.15 1.70 -20.64
C THR A 261 -0.45 2.20 -22.04
N LEU A 262 -1.44 1.61 -22.71
CA LEU A 262 -1.85 2.03 -24.07
C LEU A 262 -2.35 3.47 -24.09
N LEU A 263 -3.16 3.87 -23.10
CA LEU A 263 -3.59 5.26 -22.97
C LEU A 263 -2.39 6.21 -22.85
N HIS A 264 -1.43 5.88 -21.99
CA HIS A 264 -0.24 6.73 -21.81
C HIS A 264 0.61 6.83 -23.09
N LEU A 265 0.74 5.74 -23.87
CA LEU A 265 1.45 5.75 -25.14
C LEU A 265 0.72 6.63 -26.17
N GLY A 266 -0.61 6.52 -26.28
CA GLY A 266 -1.40 7.34 -27.18
C GLY A 266 -1.34 8.84 -26.83
N LEU A 267 -1.45 9.17 -25.55
CA LEU A 267 -1.30 10.55 -25.06
C LEU A 267 0.10 11.09 -25.38
N SER A 268 1.15 10.30 -25.12
CA SER A 268 2.54 10.68 -25.44
C SER A 268 2.73 10.94 -26.92
N ARG A 269 2.16 10.09 -27.79
CA ARG A 269 2.22 10.28 -29.23
C ARG A 269 1.57 11.58 -29.68
N ILE A 270 0.35 11.87 -29.22
CA ILE A 270 -0.37 13.10 -29.59
C ILE A 270 0.43 14.34 -29.14
N ILE A 271 0.96 14.33 -27.92
CA ILE A 271 1.78 15.42 -27.40
C ILE A 271 3.00 15.68 -28.30
N LEU A 272 3.70 14.62 -28.70
CA LEU A 272 4.89 14.71 -29.58
C LEU A 272 4.55 15.13 -31.02
N GLU A 273 3.47 14.60 -31.59
CA GLU A 273 3.01 14.98 -32.95
C GLU A 273 2.56 16.44 -33.03
N ARG A 274 2.06 16.99 -31.91
CA ARG A 274 1.62 18.38 -31.80
C ARG A 274 2.70 19.36 -31.30
N GLY A 275 3.87 18.88 -30.91
CA GLY A 275 4.93 19.69 -30.36
C GLY A 275 4.57 20.34 -29.01
N TRP A 276 3.72 19.67 -28.20
CA TRP A 276 3.27 20.20 -26.91
C TRP A 276 4.17 19.82 -25.73
N GLU A 277 5.19 19.01 -25.95
CA GLU A 277 6.18 18.64 -24.95
C GLU A 277 6.95 19.87 -24.39
N ASP A 278 7.33 19.84 -23.14
CA ASP A 278 8.14 20.89 -22.47
C ASP A 278 9.63 20.69 -22.78
N ARG A 279 10.04 21.04 -24.03
CA ARG A 279 11.39 20.78 -24.53
C ARG A 279 12.48 21.40 -23.68
N GLU A 280 12.30 22.63 -23.22
CA GLU A 280 13.31 23.31 -22.42
C GLU A 280 13.58 22.57 -21.12
N TRP A 281 12.51 22.12 -20.46
CA TRP A 281 12.62 21.33 -19.25
C TRP A 281 13.23 19.95 -19.53
N ILE A 282 12.82 19.29 -20.59
CA ILE A 282 13.34 17.98 -21.00
C ILE A 282 14.85 18.05 -21.25
N GLU A 283 15.31 19.02 -22.03
CA GLU A 283 16.74 19.22 -22.33
C GLU A 283 17.56 19.47 -21.07
N GLU A 284 17.00 20.16 -20.08
CA GLU A 284 17.70 20.51 -18.84
C GLU A 284 17.73 19.36 -17.83
N PHE A 285 16.61 18.64 -17.65
CA PHE A 285 16.43 17.73 -16.51
C PHE A 285 16.28 16.24 -16.86
N THR A 286 16.32 15.86 -18.15
CA THR A 286 16.32 14.45 -18.53
C THR A 286 17.68 13.97 -18.99
N SER A 287 17.88 12.65 -18.99
CA SER A 287 19.16 12.03 -19.34
C SER A 287 19.56 12.33 -20.79
N ARG A 288 20.84 12.50 -21.00
CA ARG A 288 21.50 12.71 -22.29
C ARG A 288 22.36 11.51 -22.61
N LYS A 289 22.63 11.26 -23.89
CA LYS A 289 23.47 10.13 -24.31
C LYS A 289 24.81 10.06 -23.58
N VAL A 290 25.42 11.23 -23.30
CA VAL A 290 26.71 11.34 -22.57
C VAL A 290 26.61 10.85 -21.10
N ASP A 291 25.43 10.94 -20.49
CA ASP A 291 25.20 10.53 -19.10
C ASP A 291 25.28 9.00 -18.93
N HIS A 292 25.17 8.24 -20.00
CA HIS A 292 25.17 6.78 -20.00
C HIS A 292 26.56 6.14 -19.91
N GLY A 293 27.62 6.92 -19.98
CA GLY A 293 28.97 6.48 -19.58
C GLY A 293 29.00 5.89 -18.16
N PHE A 294 28.12 6.35 -17.28
CA PHE A 294 27.88 5.80 -15.94
C PHE A 294 27.20 4.43 -15.91
N ARG A 295 26.69 3.92 -17.03
CA ARG A 295 26.15 2.54 -17.13
C ARG A 295 27.16 1.47 -16.70
N LYS A 296 28.47 1.70 -16.93
CA LYS A 296 29.53 0.78 -16.47
C LYS A 296 29.60 0.63 -14.95
N PHE A 297 29.28 1.68 -14.20
CA PHE A 297 29.22 1.63 -12.73
C PHE A 297 27.99 0.89 -12.20
N ARG A 298 26.86 0.99 -12.89
CA ARG A 298 25.64 0.24 -12.57
C ARG A 298 25.80 -1.26 -12.78
N LYS A 299 26.62 -1.72 -13.74
CA LYS A 299 26.82 -3.14 -14.06
C LYS A 299 27.56 -3.95 -12.98
N ARG A 300 28.34 -3.33 -12.11
CA ARG A 300 29.15 -4.03 -11.10
C ARG A 300 28.39 -4.60 -9.90
N GLY A 301 27.19 -4.14 -9.62
CA GLY A 301 26.38 -4.56 -8.45
C GLY A 301 25.02 -5.16 -8.76
N ARG A 302 24.62 -5.20 -10.04
CA ARG A 302 23.29 -5.69 -10.43
C ARG A 302 23.34 -7.13 -10.90
N ALA A 303 22.42 -7.91 -10.41
CA ALA A 303 22.26 -9.28 -10.83
C ALA A 303 21.85 -9.39 -12.33
N ARG A 304 22.06 -10.57 -12.95
CA ARG A 304 21.80 -10.86 -14.38
C ARG A 304 20.41 -10.46 -14.88
N TRP A 305 19.44 -10.47 -14.00
CA TRP A 305 18.06 -10.04 -14.21
C TRP A 305 17.91 -8.51 -14.46
N GLU A 306 18.71 -7.70 -13.82
CA GLU A 306 18.70 -6.26 -14.00
C GLU A 306 19.26 -5.81 -15.35
N LYS A 307 19.93 -6.70 -16.09
CA LYS A 307 20.31 -6.42 -17.49
C LYS A 307 19.12 -6.21 -18.41
N ASN A 308 17.97 -6.82 -18.09
CA ASN A 308 16.76 -6.68 -18.89
C ASN A 308 16.06 -5.33 -18.68
N PHE A 309 16.32 -4.63 -17.59
CA PHE A 309 15.84 -3.25 -17.40
C PHE A 309 16.49 -2.27 -18.37
N ASP A 310 17.74 -2.49 -18.78
CA ASP A 310 18.41 -1.66 -19.75
C ASP A 310 17.68 -1.66 -21.11
N THR A 311 16.86 -2.67 -21.39
CA THR A 311 16.04 -2.76 -22.61
C THR A 311 14.95 -1.68 -22.64
N PHE A 312 14.47 -1.23 -21.49
CA PHE A 312 13.41 -0.24 -21.37
C PHE A 312 13.92 1.18 -21.13
N LEU A 313 15.18 1.36 -20.75
CA LEU A 313 15.81 2.67 -20.59
C LEU A 313 16.17 3.27 -21.96
N CYS A 314 15.70 4.48 -22.21
CA CYS A 314 16.13 5.28 -23.35
C CYS A 314 17.48 5.96 -23.05
N GLU A 315 18.33 6.09 -24.07
CA GLU A 315 19.60 6.82 -23.94
C GLU A 315 19.37 8.33 -23.77
N ASP A 316 18.34 8.85 -24.43
CA ASP A 316 17.93 10.24 -24.38
C ASP A 316 16.48 10.42 -24.78
N PHE A 317 16.01 11.66 -24.79
CA PHE A 317 14.67 12.01 -25.24
C PHE A 317 14.45 11.66 -26.72
N LYS A 318 15.47 11.76 -27.57
CA LYS A 318 15.33 11.46 -29.00
C LYS A 318 14.97 9.98 -29.21
N GLU A 319 15.64 9.06 -28.52
CA GLU A 319 15.34 7.63 -28.60
C GLU A 319 13.90 7.34 -28.14
N PHE A 320 13.44 7.97 -27.07
CA PHE A 320 12.07 7.81 -26.60
C PHE A 320 11.04 8.33 -27.62
N ARG A 321 11.26 9.53 -28.16
CA ARG A 321 10.40 10.15 -29.17
C ARG A 321 10.29 9.28 -30.43
N ASP A 322 11.43 8.85 -30.95
CA ASP A 322 11.50 8.05 -32.17
C ASP A 322 10.79 6.69 -31.95
N TRP A 323 10.96 6.09 -30.77
CA TRP A 323 10.27 4.86 -30.42
C TRP A 323 8.74 5.05 -30.34
N ILE A 324 8.24 6.07 -29.65
CA ILE A 324 6.79 6.35 -29.56
C ILE A 324 6.18 6.57 -30.93
N LEU A 325 6.83 7.35 -31.80
CA LEU A 325 6.31 7.66 -33.12
C LEU A 325 6.33 6.45 -34.08
N GLN A 326 7.17 5.46 -33.81
CA GLN A 326 7.23 4.21 -34.61
C GLN A 326 6.29 3.12 -34.04
N ALA A 327 6.02 3.11 -32.74
CA ALA A 327 5.24 2.07 -32.08
C ALA A 327 3.79 2.02 -32.62
N PRO A 328 3.33 0.90 -33.20
CA PRO A 328 1.97 0.79 -33.74
C PRO A 328 0.91 0.91 -32.65
N GLU A 329 1.19 0.41 -31.44
CA GLU A 329 0.30 0.44 -30.29
C GLU A 329 0.09 1.85 -29.68
N SER A 330 0.86 2.84 -30.10
CA SER A 330 0.65 4.25 -29.72
C SER A 330 -0.30 5.00 -30.66
N LYS A 331 -0.64 4.42 -31.81
CA LYS A 331 -1.53 5.05 -32.80
C LYS A 331 -2.93 5.24 -32.22
N LEU A 332 -3.55 6.40 -32.47
CA LEU A 332 -4.84 6.78 -31.91
C LEU A 332 -5.94 5.74 -32.15
N ASP A 333 -5.98 5.13 -33.33
CA ASP A 333 -6.97 4.10 -33.69
C ASP A 333 -6.80 2.83 -32.83
N TYR A 334 -5.56 2.39 -32.65
CA TYR A 334 -5.25 1.23 -31.81
C TYR A 334 -5.59 1.50 -30.34
N VAL A 335 -5.16 2.65 -29.83
CA VAL A 335 -5.42 3.05 -28.42
C VAL A 335 -6.93 3.17 -28.19
N SER A 336 -7.67 3.82 -29.08
CA SER A 336 -9.14 3.96 -28.97
C SER A 336 -9.83 2.59 -28.90
N LYS A 337 -9.48 1.69 -29.80
CA LYS A 337 -10.03 0.33 -29.86
C LYS A 337 -9.77 -0.47 -28.59
N GLU A 338 -8.50 -0.54 -28.17
CA GLU A 338 -8.11 -1.41 -27.06
C GLU A 338 -8.45 -0.85 -25.68
N THR A 339 -8.52 0.48 -25.52
CA THR A 339 -8.92 1.12 -24.25
C THR A 339 -10.44 1.26 -24.12
N GLY A 340 -11.18 1.20 -25.24
CA GLY A 340 -12.61 1.47 -25.28
C GLY A 340 -12.97 2.95 -25.10
N LEU A 341 -12.00 3.87 -25.29
CA LEU A 341 -12.21 5.32 -25.26
C LEU A 341 -12.45 5.84 -26.67
N SER A 342 -13.24 6.89 -26.82
CA SER A 342 -13.35 7.58 -28.11
C SER A 342 -12.05 8.33 -28.42
N LYS A 343 -11.75 8.48 -29.71
CA LYS A 343 -10.61 9.28 -30.18
C LYS A 343 -10.65 10.72 -29.65
N SER A 344 -11.85 11.30 -29.57
CA SER A 344 -12.05 12.66 -29.04
C SER A 344 -11.67 12.77 -27.58
N GLN A 345 -12.05 11.81 -26.72
CA GLN A 345 -11.65 11.79 -25.30
C GLN A 345 -10.12 11.72 -25.14
N ILE A 346 -9.45 10.90 -25.95
CA ILE A 346 -7.98 10.76 -25.90
C ILE A 346 -7.29 12.07 -26.34
N VAL A 347 -7.77 12.69 -27.42
CA VAL A 347 -7.24 13.97 -27.90
C VAL A 347 -7.49 15.09 -26.90
N GLU A 348 -8.69 15.16 -26.32
CA GLU A 348 -9.05 16.14 -25.30
C GLU A 348 -8.15 15.99 -24.05
N ALA A 349 -7.91 14.77 -23.59
CA ALA A 349 -6.99 14.51 -22.49
C ALA A 349 -5.59 15.03 -22.79
N ALA A 350 -5.03 14.74 -23.96
CA ALA A 350 -3.71 15.25 -24.37
C ALA A 350 -3.66 16.80 -24.42
N GLN A 351 -4.75 17.44 -24.91
CA GLN A 351 -4.86 18.89 -24.91
C GLN A 351 -4.86 19.47 -23.48
N MET A 352 -5.66 18.89 -22.59
CA MET A 352 -5.75 19.33 -21.21
C MET A 352 -4.42 19.19 -20.47
N LEU A 353 -3.65 18.13 -20.77
CA LEU A 353 -2.37 17.83 -20.09
C LEU A 353 -1.23 18.77 -20.53
N ALA A 354 -1.12 19.07 -21.82
CA ALA A 354 0.14 19.61 -22.34
C ALA A 354 -0.01 20.78 -23.33
N LYS A 355 -1.21 21.03 -23.92
CA LYS A 355 -1.37 22.09 -24.93
C LYS A 355 -1.07 23.45 -24.32
N PRO A 356 -0.09 24.23 -24.88
CA PRO A 356 0.17 25.58 -24.43
C PRO A 356 -1.04 26.50 -24.62
N GLY A 357 -1.23 27.41 -23.67
CA GLY A 357 -2.21 28.50 -23.80
C GLY A 357 -1.83 29.50 -24.88
N LYS A 358 -2.68 30.50 -25.16
CA LYS A 358 -2.44 31.54 -26.17
C LYS A 358 -1.14 32.32 -25.95
N ASN A 359 -0.66 32.39 -24.73
CA ASN A 359 0.60 33.04 -24.36
C ASN A 359 1.83 32.09 -24.40
N GLY A 360 1.67 30.88 -24.93
CA GLY A 360 2.73 29.88 -24.99
C GLY A 360 3.01 29.15 -23.64
N ILE A 361 2.32 29.52 -22.56
CA ILE A 361 2.52 28.92 -21.25
C ILE A 361 1.78 27.58 -21.18
N ARG A 362 2.47 26.53 -20.79
CA ARG A 362 1.89 25.19 -20.57
C ARG A 362 1.20 25.10 -19.22
N PRO A 363 0.10 24.32 -19.09
CA PRO A 363 -0.59 24.14 -17.82
C PRO A 363 0.34 23.48 -16.79
N LYS A 364 0.17 23.82 -15.51
CA LYS A 364 0.82 23.13 -14.41
C LYS A 364 0.14 21.79 -14.20
N THR A 365 0.70 20.72 -14.74
CA THR A 365 0.13 19.38 -14.67
C THR A 365 0.89 18.51 -13.68
N SER A 366 0.21 17.98 -12.65
CA SER A 366 0.72 16.94 -11.78
C SER A 366 0.10 15.59 -12.12
N PHE A 367 0.94 14.55 -12.08
CA PHE A 367 0.56 13.16 -12.36
C PHE A 367 0.56 12.37 -11.07
N VAL A 368 -0.62 11.91 -10.68
CA VAL A 368 -0.81 11.17 -9.43
C VAL A 368 -1.50 9.84 -9.69
N PHE A 369 -1.10 8.83 -8.97
CA PHE A 369 -1.58 7.48 -9.21
C PHE A 369 -1.60 6.63 -7.95
N GLU A 370 -2.32 5.51 -8.00
CA GLU A 370 -2.32 4.49 -6.97
C GLU A 370 -2.48 3.08 -7.54
N LYS A 371 -2.93 2.16 -6.69
CA LYS A 371 -2.92 0.70 -6.90
C LYS A 371 -3.67 0.22 -8.14
N GLY A 372 -4.66 0.97 -8.62
CA GLY A 372 -5.34 0.67 -9.88
C GLY A 372 -4.40 0.64 -11.06
N LEU A 373 -3.39 1.51 -11.09
CA LEU A 373 -2.37 1.54 -12.13
C LEU A 373 -1.31 0.45 -11.92
N TYR A 374 -0.54 0.54 -10.82
CA TYR A 374 0.66 -0.30 -10.69
C TYR A 374 0.39 -1.74 -10.24
N TRP A 375 -0.85 -2.09 -9.94
CA TRP A 375 -1.31 -3.46 -9.75
C TRP A 375 -2.19 -3.97 -10.90
N SER A 376 -2.23 -3.23 -12.01
CA SER A 376 -2.75 -3.70 -13.31
C SER A 376 -1.62 -3.97 -14.27
N ASN A 377 -0.89 -2.93 -14.68
CA ASN A 377 0.23 -3.03 -15.61
C ASN A 377 1.62 -3.12 -14.95
N ASN A 378 1.71 -3.04 -13.63
CA ASN A 378 2.92 -3.15 -12.83
C ASN A 378 4.06 -2.25 -13.35
N TYR A 379 5.14 -2.84 -13.90
CA TYR A 379 6.27 -2.08 -14.41
C TYR A 379 5.85 -1.12 -15.54
N LEU A 380 5.18 -1.65 -16.56
CA LEU A 380 4.82 -0.88 -17.76
C LEU A 380 3.92 0.30 -17.44
N GLY A 381 2.94 0.12 -16.53
CA GLY A 381 2.06 1.20 -16.11
C GLY A 381 2.79 2.36 -15.44
N THR A 382 3.77 2.05 -14.59
CA THR A 382 4.57 3.10 -13.92
C THR A 382 5.62 3.72 -14.84
N ALA A 383 6.20 2.95 -15.74
CA ALA A 383 7.16 3.43 -16.73
C ALA A 383 6.50 4.34 -17.78
N SER A 384 5.34 3.96 -18.31
CA SER A 384 4.61 4.76 -19.29
C SER A 384 4.07 6.06 -18.68
N LEU A 385 3.55 6.00 -17.42
CA LEU A 385 3.07 7.20 -16.73
C LEU A 385 4.19 8.21 -16.51
N VAL A 386 5.34 7.76 -15.99
CA VAL A 386 6.44 8.68 -15.73
C VAL A 386 6.97 9.30 -17.02
N SER A 387 7.10 8.54 -18.10
CA SER A 387 7.55 9.09 -19.38
C SER A 387 6.56 10.11 -19.97
N LEU A 388 5.24 9.85 -19.86
CA LEU A 388 4.21 10.83 -20.22
C LEU A 388 4.33 12.10 -19.37
N ALA A 389 4.55 11.97 -18.07
CA ALA A 389 4.67 13.11 -17.17
C ALA A 389 5.93 13.96 -17.46
N LEU A 390 7.05 13.31 -17.79
CA LEU A 390 8.29 14.00 -18.18
C LEU A 390 8.09 14.81 -19.46
N LEU A 391 7.28 14.36 -20.43
CA LEU A 391 6.90 15.16 -21.62
C LEU A 391 6.23 16.48 -21.23
N CYS A 392 5.43 16.47 -20.16
CA CYS A 392 4.75 17.66 -19.65
C CYS A 392 5.64 18.50 -18.68
N GLY A 393 6.91 18.18 -18.57
CA GLY A 393 7.85 18.86 -17.69
C GLY A 393 7.52 18.72 -16.20
N ALA A 394 6.94 17.58 -15.80
CA ALA A 394 6.64 17.28 -14.41
C ALA A 394 7.76 16.49 -13.73
N GLY A 395 7.93 16.68 -12.41
CA GLY A 395 8.85 15.90 -11.57
C GLY A 395 9.53 16.68 -10.46
N ASN A 396 9.84 17.96 -10.66
CA ASN A 396 10.67 18.74 -9.73
C ASN A 396 10.21 20.19 -9.51
N ARG A 397 8.99 20.54 -9.91
CA ARG A 397 8.48 21.92 -9.80
C ARG A 397 7.14 21.96 -9.05
N PRO A 398 6.85 23.02 -8.25
CA PRO A 398 5.58 23.19 -7.57
C PRO A 398 4.36 23.05 -8.51
N GLY A 399 3.42 22.17 -8.16
CA GLY A 399 2.23 21.87 -8.97
C GLY A 399 2.52 21.10 -10.27
N ARG A 400 3.75 20.64 -10.50
CA ARG A 400 4.19 19.82 -11.63
C ARG A 400 4.98 18.61 -11.12
N MET A 401 4.30 17.75 -10.38
CA MET A 401 4.92 16.61 -9.69
C MET A 401 4.45 15.27 -10.25
N ILE A 402 5.24 14.23 -9.99
CA ILE A 402 4.88 12.83 -10.24
C ILE A 402 4.91 12.13 -8.91
N SER A 403 3.77 11.68 -8.39
CA SER A 403 3.73 11.09 -7.06
C SER A 403 2.62 10.06 -6.90
N ARG A 404 2.81 9.13 -5.97
CA ARG A 404 1.70 8.34 -5.46
C ARG A 404 0.76 9.23 -4.66
N LEU A 405 -0.54 9.08 -4.95
CA LEU A 405 -1.58 9.89 -4.32
C LEU A 405 -1.91 9.36 -2.92
N GLY A 406 -1.13 9.76 -1.94
CA GLY A 406 -1.41 9.41 -0.55
C GLY A 406 -1.35 7.91 -0.28
N GLY A 407 -0.48 7.19 -0.95
CA GLY A 407 -0.17 5.79 -0.67
C GLY A 407 0.54 5.62 0.66
N HIS A 408 1.05 4.44 0.89
CA HIS A 408 1.72 4.14 2.13
C HIS A 408 3.18 4.48 2.07
N GLN A 409 3.60 5.40 2.88
CA GLN A 409 5.01 5.48 3.17
C GLN A 409 5.39 4.28 4.03
N ARG A 410 6.20 3.42 3.50
CA ARG A 410 6.83 2.36 4.26
C ARG A 410 7.66 3.02 5.35
N GLY A 411 7.57 2.51 6.57
CA GLY A 411 8.49 2.91 7.61
C GLY A 411 9.89 2.85 7.00
N GLY A 412 10.55 4.00 6.89
CA GLY A 412 11.73 4.18 6.06
C GLY A 412 12.93 3.31 6.38
N MET A 413 12.77 2.48 7.40
CA MET A 413 13.81 1.65 7.98
C MET A 413 13.71 0.17 7.60
N SER A 414 12.80 -0.19 6.70
CA SER A 414 12.72 -1.56 6.20
C SER A 414 13.74 -1.85 5.09
N ILE A 415 14.61 -0.94 4.81
CA ILE A 415 15.51 -0.99 3.65
C ILE A 415 16.96 -0.97 4.13
N PRO A 416 17.89 -1.39 3.32
CA PRO A 416 19.21 -1.96 3.60
C PRO A 416 20.24 -1.02 4.21
N TYR A 417 19.86 -0.20 5.17
CA TYR A 417 20.78 0.67 5.90
C TYR A 417 21.09 0.14 7.30
N PHE A 418 20.93 -1.18 7.47
CA PHE A 418 21.49 -1.85 8.64
C PHE A 418 23.01 -1.68 8.69
N PRO A 419 23.61 -1.78 9.85
CA PRO A 419 25.04 -1.64 10.02
C PRO A 419 25.88 -2.44 9.03
N HIS A 420 25.38 -3.57 8.55
CA HIS A 420 26.07 -4.43 7.57
C HIS A 420 25.68 -4.20 6.11
N ARG A 421 24.77 -3.29 5.80
CA ARG A 421 24.34 -2.85 4.45
C ARG A 421 23.95 -3.95 3.45
N LYS A 422 23.93 -5.22 3.83
CA LYS A 422 23.57 -6.33 2.98
C LYS A 422 22.44 -7.12 3.63
N SER A 423 21.24 -7.01 3.08
CA SER A 423 20.25 -8.03 3.38
C SER A 423 20.61 -9.33 2.64
N PRO A 424 20.21 -10.49 3.14
CA PRO A 424 20.36 -11.76 2.42
C PRO A 424 19.70 -11.72 1.04
N VAL A 425 18.69 -10.90 0.86
CA VAL A 425 18.02 -10.64 -0.43
C VAL A 425 18.95 -9.90 -1.40
N GLU A 426 19.94 -9.18 -0.92
CA GLU A 426 20.92 -8.43 -1.72
C GLU A 426 22.21 -9.21 -1.93
N ALA A 427 22.39 -10.31 -1.20
CA ALA A 427 23.46 -11.24 -1.48
C ALA A 427 23.29 -11.81 -2.91
N PRO A 428 24.38 -12.08 -3.63
CA PRO A 428 24.31 -12.67 -4.95
C PRO A 428 23.91 -14.15 -4.85
N THR A 429 22.67 -14.41 -4.44
CA THR A 429 22.09 -15.75 -4.42
C THR A 429 21.24 -15.94 -5.68
N PRO A 430 21.23 -17.15 -6.25
CA PRO A 430 20.35 -17.46 -7.38
C PRO A 430 18.87 -17.28 -7.08
N HIS A 431 18.50 -17.20 -5.80
CA HIS A 431 17.12 -17.08 -5.32
C HIS A 431 16.57 -15.65 -5.26
N ARG A 432 17.41 -14.62 -5.34
CA ARG A 432 17.01 -13.22 -5.20
C ARG A 432 15.89 -12.77 -6.14
N LYS A 433 15.87 -13.32 -7.33
CA LYS A 433 15.00 -12.89 -8.42
C LYS A 433 13.71 -13.67 -8.56
N HIS A 434 13.72 -14.86 -8.03
CA HIS A 434 12.58 -15.76 -8.07
C HIS A 434 12.01 -15.97 -6.67
N MET A 435 12.28 -15.05 -5.74
CA MET A 435 11.73 -15.11 -4.41
C MET A 435 10.25 -14.73 -4.48
N ASN A 436 9.44 -15.76 -4.57
CA ASN A 436 8.01 -15.68 -4.40
C ASN A 436 7.66 -16.52 -3.17
N LEU A 437 7.36 -15.84 -2.06
CA LEU A 437 7.08 -16.50 -0.79
C LEU A 437 5.89 -17.46 -0.90
N ASP A 438 4.84 -17.05 -1.61
CA ASP A 438 3.63 -17.86 -1.76
C ASP A 438 3.95 -19.16 -2.51
N GLU A 439 4.74 -19.06 -3.57
CA GLU A 439 5.21 -20.23 -4.34
C GLU A 439 6.14 -21.13 -3.53
N TRP A 440 7.04 -20.55 -2.73
CA TRP A 440 7.93 -21.33 -1.88
C TRP A 440 7.18 -22.10 -0.79
N VAL A 441 6.08 -21.51 -0.27
CA VAL A 441 5.17 -22.22 0.64
C VAL A 441 4.50 -23.38 -0.09
N GLU A 442 3.94 -23.16 -1.29
CA GLU A 442 3.31 -24.21 -2.10
C GLU A 442 4.22 -25.38 -2.41
N GLN A 443 5.49 -25.08 -2.67
CA GLN A 443 6.53 -26.09 -2.95
C GLN A 443 7.05 -26.77 -1.69
N GLY A 444 6.51 -26.44 -0.52
CA GLY A 444 6.97 -26.99 0.75
C GLY A 444 8.42 -26.62 1.10
N LYS A 445 8.97 -25.51 0.57
CA LYS A 445 10.32 -25.04 0.91
C LYS A 445 10.35 -24.31 2.25
N VAL A 446 9.25 -23.64 2.62
CA VAL A 446 9.10 -22.95 3.89
C VAL A 446 8.65 -23.92 4.98
N ARG A 447 9.35 -23.94 6.08
CA ARG A 447 9.08 -24.76 7.27
C ARG A 447 8.58 -23.93 8.45
N PHE A 448 8.94 -22.66 8.47
CA PHE A 448 8.54 -21.70 9.50
C PHE A 448 8.05 -20.43 8.81
N ALA A 449 6.83 -19.99 9.11
CA ALA A 449 6.28 -18.72 8.62
C ALA A 449 5.77 -17.85 9.76
N TRP A 450 6.28 -16.63 9.82
CA TRP A 450 5.84 -15.60 10.77
C TRP A 450 5.09 -14.49 10.07
N VAL A 451 3.81 -14.36 10.36
CA VAL A 451 2.89 -13.40 9.75
C VAL A 451 2.54 -12.31 10.74
N VAL A 452 2.93 -11.07 10.45
CA VAL A 452 2.82 -9.93 11.37
C VAL A 452 1.90 -8.86 10.83
N GLY A 453 0.78 -8.62 11.52
CA GLY A 453 -0.14 -7.51 11.26
C GLY A 453 -0.84 -7.53 9.90
N THR A 454 -0.98 -8.70 9.26
CA THR A 454 -1.59 -8.82 7.93
C THR A 454 -2.45 -10.08 7.81
N THR A 455 -3.42 -10.05 6.91
CA THR A 455 -4.26 -11.21 6.54
C THR A 455 -3.59 -12.13 5.51
N TRP A 456 -2.42 -11.77 4.99
CA TRP A 456 -1.63 -12.46 3.97
C TRP A 456 -2.49 -13.01 2.82
N VAL A 457 -3.08 -14.22 2.97
CA VAL A 457 -3.76 -14.95 1.90
C VAL A 457 -4.84 -14.14 1.19
N ASN A 458 -5.63 -13.34 1.92
CA ASN A 458 -6.68 -12.52 1.33
C ASN A 458 -6.14 -11.46 0.35
N ALA A 459 -4.86 -11.09 0.50
CA ALA A 459 -4.23 -10.08 -0.32
C ALA A 459 -3.51 -10.65 -1.56
N MET A 460 -3.33 -11.98 -1.65
CA MET A 460 -2.56 -12.62 -2.73
C MET A 460 -3.46 -13.07 -3.88
N GLY A 461 -2.90 -13.24 -5.08
CA GLY A 461 -3.60 -13.83 -6.23
C GLY A 461 -3.94 -15.31 -5.98
N ALA A 462 -5.05 -15.78 -6.55
CA ALA A 462 -5.58 -17.14 -6.33
C ALA A 462 -5.65 -17.50 -4.83
N SER A 463 -6.20 -16.60 -4.02
CA SER A 463 -6.19 -16.65 -2.55
C SER A 463 -6.70 -17.96 -1.97
N SER A 464 -7.79 -18.50 -2.51
CA SER A 464 -8.41 -19.75 -2.00
C SER A 464 -7.49 -20.95 -2.19
N ASP A 465 -6.79 -21.01 -3.32
CA ASP A 465 -5.83 -22.09 -3.62
C ASP A 465 -4.62 -22.03 -2.68
N LEU A 466 -4.06 -20.84 -2.46
CA LEU A 466 -2.99 -20.63 -1.49
C LEU A 466 -3.40 -21.04 -0.06
N LEU A 467 -4.62 -20.67 0.36
CA LEU A 467 -5.15 -21.03 1.67
C LEU A 467 -5.27 -22.54 1.85
N MET A 468 -5.73 -23.25 0.81
CA MET A 468 -5.83 -24.71 0.85
C MET A 468 -4.44 -25.35 1.02
N LYS A 469 -3.45 -24.86 0.30
CA LYS A 469 -2.06 -25.34 0.45
C LYS A 469 -1.50 -25.11 1.84
N ILE A 470 -1.68 -23.92 2.40
CA ILE A 470 -1.24 -23.64 3.78
C ILE A 470 -1.94 -24.56 4.77
N LYS A 471 -3.22 -24.89 4.59
CA LYS A 471 -3.94 -25.84 5.43
C LYS A 471 -3.35 -27.25 5.39
N GLU A 472 -2.96 -27.74 4.22
CA GLU A 472 -2.30 -29.04 4.05
C GLU A 472 -1.01 -29.13 4.89
N PHE A 473 -0.22 -28.04 4.92
CA PHE A 473 1.03 -28.00 5.68
C PHE A 473 0.86 -27.70 7.18
N THR A 474 -0.30 -27.23 7.63
CA THR A 474 -0.57 -26.80 9.02
C THR A 474 -1.71 -27.59 9.65
N SER A 475 -2.93 -27.08 9.62
CA SER A 475 -4.08 -27.56 10.40
C SER A 475 -4.58 -28.97 9.99
N THR A 476 -4.32 -29.42 8.76
CA THR A 476 -4.64 -30.78 8.29
C THR A 476 -3.44 -31.71 8.24
N ASN A 477 -2.25 -31.23 8.62
CA ASN A 477 -1.06 -32.07 8.76
C ASN A 477 -1.25 -33.08 9.90
N PRO A 478 -0.80 -34.35 9.79
CA PRO A 478 -1.00 -35.38 10.82
C PRO A 478 -0.26 -35.08 12.12
N HIS A 479 0.82 -34.30 12.09
CA HIS A 479 1.59 -33.97 13.29
C HIS A 479 0.95 -32.76 13.99
N GLN A 480 0.03 -33.01 14.91
CA GLN A 480 -0.66 -32.00 15.73
C GLN A 480 -0.30 -32.19 17.21
N PRO A 481 -0.01 -31.11 17.97
CA PRO A 481 0.28 -31.25 19.39
C PRO A 481 -1.01 -31.56 20.18
N GLU A 482 -0.85 -32.40 21.22
CA GLU A 482 -1.93 -32.82 22.09
C GLU A 482 -1.93 -32.16 23.47
N ARG A 483 -0.82 -31.51 23.84
CA ARG A 483 -0.59 -30.89 25.15
C ARG A 483 0.39 -29.71 25.01
N THR A 484 0.43 -28.89 26.08
CA THR A 484 1.11 -27.56 26.05
C THR A 484 2.55 -27.60 26.52
N GLU A 485 3.06 -28.74 27.02
CA GLU A 485 4.45 -28.80 27.48
C GLU A 485 5.44 -28.46 26.38
N LEU A 486 6.32 -27.53 26.64
CA LEU A 486 7.26 -26.99 25.67
C LEU A 486 8.05 -28.05 24.90
N ALA A 487 8.57 -29.07 25.61
CA ALA A 487 9.33 -30.16 25.00
C ALA A 487 8.48 -30.97 24.01
N HIS A 488 7.20 -31.22 24.35
CA HIS A 488 6.28 -31.91 23.47
C HIS A 488 5.95 -31.06 22.24
N LEU A 489 5.69 -29.76 22.41
CA LEU A 489 5.44 -28.85 21.29
C LEU A 489 6.62 -28.83 20.31
N ILE A 490 7.84 -28.68 20.83
CA ILE A 490 9.06 -28.69 20.02
C ILE A 490 9.19 -30.00 19.24
N GLU A 491 9.01 -31.15 19.90
CA GLU A 491 9.10 -32.46 19.26
C GLU A 491 8.09 -32.61 18.10
N VAL A 492 6.82 -32.30 18.36
CA VAL A 492 5.76 -32.46 17.35
C VAL A 492 5.97 -31.54 16.15
N PHE A 493 6.29 -30.25 16.39
CA PHE A 493 6.50 -29.33 15.29
C PHE A 493 7.79 -29.58 14.51
N ARG A 494 8.84 -30.11 15.13
CA ARG A 494 10.01 -30.59 14.40
C ARG A 494 9.67 -31.78 13.49
N LYS A 495 8.91 -32.76 13.99
CA LYS A 495 8.40 -33.89 13.16
C LYS A 495 7.56 -33.40 12.01
N ARG A 496 6.72 -32.37 12.24
CA ARG A 496 5.93 -31.74 11.16
C ARG A 496 6.83 -31.12 10.10
N MET A 497 7.84 -30.34 10.50
CA MET A 497 8.82 -29.75 9.57
C MET A 497 9.57 -30.84 8.77
N ASP A 498 9.95 -31.94 9.42
CA ASP A 498 10.63 -33.06 8.79
C ASP A 498 9.79 -33.77 7.73
N SER A 499 8.48 -33.86 7.95
CA SER A 499 7.52 -34.41 6.98
C SER A 499 7.09 -33.43 5.89
N GLY A 500 7.73 -32.26 5.80
CA GLY A 500 7.40 -31.25 4.79
C GLY A 500 6.37 -30.20 5.22
N GLY A 501 5.88 -30.27 6.46
CA GLY A 501 4.89 -29.34 6.98
C GLY A 501 5.47 -28.00 7.43
N LEU A 502 4.59 -27.11 7.82
CA LEU A 502 4.84 -25.72 8.18
C LEU A 502 4.45 -25.47 9.64
N PHE A 503 5.28 -24.75 10.37
CA PHE A 503 4.91 -24.09 11.61
C PHE A 503 4.52 -22.65 11.31
N LEU A 504 3.27 -22.28 11.59
CA LEU A 504 2.68 -20.99 11.22
C LEU A 504 2.40 -20.13 12.46
N VAL A 505 3.03 -18.96 12.52
CA VAL A 505 2.82 -17.98 13.60
C VAL A 505 2.08 -16.76 13.06
N GLU A 506 0.95 -16.39 13.68
CA GLU A 506 0.25 -15.14 13.46
C GLU A 506 0.51 -14.19 14.64
N GLN A 507 1.09 -13.03 14.39
CA GLN A 507 1.21 -11.92 15.34
C GLN A 507 0.27 -10.79 14.91
N ASN A 508 -0.74 -10.50 15.72
CA ASN A 508 -1.78 -9.55 15.31
C ASN A 508 -2.49 -8.95 16.53
N ILE A 509 -3.36 -7.97 16.27
CA ILE A 509 -4.25 -7.37 17.29
C ILE A 509 -5.55 -8.17 17.46
N TYR A 510 -5.99 -8.86 16.42
CA TYR A 510 -7.14 -9.76 16.38
C TYR A 510 -6.77 -11.03 15.62
N GLN A 511 -7.40 -12.14 15.95
CA GLN A 511 -7.31 -13.36 15.16
C GLN A 511 -7.94 -13.12 13.77
N THR A 512 -7.19 -13.36 12.70
CA THR A 512 -7.71 -13.22 11.34
C THR A 512 -8.66 -14.38 10.98
N ARG A 513 -9.65 -14.10 10.12
CA ARG A 513 -10.72 -15.04 9.80
C ARG A 513 -10.29 -16.28 9.02
N LYS A 514 -9.24 -16.17 8.20
CA LYS A 514 -8.74 -17.30 7.40
C LYS A 514 -7.44 -17.85 7.99
N LEU A 515 -6.41 -17.05 8.04
CA LEU A 515 -5.11 -17.51 8.49
C LEU A 515 -5.10 -17.88 9.99
N GLY A 516 -5.72 -17.05 10.84
CA GLY A 516 -5.79 -17.29 12.27
C GLY A 516 -6.53 -18.56 12.68
N GLN A 517 -7.39 -19.10 11.80
CA GLN A 517 -8.06 -20.39 12.03
C GLN A 517 -7.11 -21.59 11.88
N ILE A 518 -5.99 -21.40 11.19
CA ILE A 518 -5.04 -22.47 10.88
C ILE A 518 -3.65 -22.22 11.45
N ALA A 519 -3.41 -21.03 12.03
CA ALA A 519 -2.15 -20.71 12.70
C ALA A 519 -1.91 -21.63 13.90
N ASP A 520 -0.67 -22.09 14.04
CA ASP A 520 -0.24 -22.96 15.14
C ASP A 520 0.01 -22.16 16.41
N MET A 521 0.58 -20.97 16.29
CA MET A 521 0.81 -20.04 17.39
C MET A 521 0.29 -18.65 17.07
N ILE A 522 -0.30 -18.00 18.07
CA ILE A 522 -0.79 -16.62 17.97
C ILE A 522 -0.10 -15.77 19.05
N LEU A 523 0.46 -14.63 18.61
CA LEU A 523 1.12 -13.65 19.48
C LEU A 523 0.31 -12.35 19.52
N PRO A 524 -0.06 -11.85 20.71
CA PRO A 524 -0.87 -10.65 20.87
C PRO A 524 -0.03 -9.39 20.69
N ALA A 525 -0.43 -8.52 19.78
CA ALA A 525 0.24 -7.26 19.49
C ALA A 525 -0.48 -6.04 20.09
N ALA A 526 0.30 -5.09 20.62
CA ALA A 526 -0.17 -3.75 20.99
C ALA A 526 -0.23 -2.83 19.77
N THR A 527 -1.11 -1.84 19.81
CA THR A 527 -1.39 -0.95 18.68
C THR A 527 -1.51 0.52 19.10
N TRP A 528 -2.06 1.35 18.19
CA TRP A 528 -2.28 2.77 18.42
C TRP A 528 -2.97 3.08 19.75
N GLY A 529 -2.42 4.02 20.48
CA GLY A 529 -2.86 4.41 21.82
C GLY A 529 -2.31 3.57 22.95
N GLU A 530 -1.82 2.36 22.68
CA GLU A 530 -1.30 1.40 23.66
C GLU A 530 0.22 1.51 23.86
N CYS A 531 0.93 2.10 22.88
CA CYS A 531 2.37 2.35 22.92
C CYS A 531 2.70 3.69 22.26
N ASP A 532 3.88 4.23 22.53
CA ASP A 532 4.46 5.34 21.78
C ASP A 532 5.05 4.83 20.46
N PHE A 533 4.71 5.48 19.36
CA PHE A 533 5.18 5.13 18.04
C PHE A 533 5.43 6.35 17.16
N THR A 534 6.33 6.22 16.21
CA THR A 534 6.47 7.19 15.11
C THR A 534 5.97 6.63 13.79
N ARG A 535 5.52 7.52 12.93
CA ARG A 535 5.11 7.19 11.58
C ARG A 535 5.19 8.37 10.65
N ALA A 536 5.67 8.15 9.43
CA ALA A 536 5.59 9.12 8.36
C ALA A 536 4.32 8.95 7.52
N ASN A 537 3.75 10.05 7.03
CA ASN A 537 2.62 10.06 6.11
C ASN A 537 3.08 10.01 4.63
N SER A 538 2.14 10.18 3.70
CA SER A 538 2.43 10.09 2.27
C SER A 538 3.17 11.29 1.68
N GLU A 539 3.38 12.35 2.44
CA GLU A 539 4.28 13.46 2.12
C GLU A 539 5.57 13.41 2.96
N ARG A 540 5.91 12.24 3.52
CA ARG A 540 7.13 11.98 4.33
C ARG A 540 7.18 12.76 5.64
N ARG A 541 6.04 13.21 6.16
CA ARG A 541 5.91 13.95 7.42
C ARG A 541 5.84 12.98 8.58
N ILE A 542 6.87 12.98 9.45
CA ILE A 542 6.93 12.13 10.63
C ILE A 542 6.30 12.81 11.84
N ARG A 543 5.62 12.00 12.68
CA ARG A 543 4.98 12.39 13.93
C ARG A 543 5.08 11.30 14.96
N LEU A 544 5.00 11.70 16.22
CA LEU A 544 4.81 10.78 17.34
C LEU A 544 3.30 10.54 17.57
N TYR A 545 2.95 9.29 17.79
CA TYR A 545 1.65 8.83 18.26
C TYR A 545 1.82 8.38 19.71
N SER A 546 1.39 9.21 20.65
CA SER A 546 1.62 8.95 22.08
C SER A 546 0.68 7.90 22.65
N LYS A 547 1.18 7.12 23.59
CA LYS A 547 0.41 6.20 24.41
C LYS A 547 -0.59 6.97 25.29
N PHE A 548 -1.83 6.48 25.38
CA PHE A 548 -2.86 7.06 26.24
C PHE A 548 -3.75 6.00 26.94
N MET A 549 -3.50 4.72 26.71
CA MET A 549 -4.23 3.60 27.33
C MET A 549 -3.33 2.38 27.53
N ASP A 550 -3.77 1.46 28.36
CA ASP A 550 -3.07 0.19 28.54
C ASP A 550 -3.35 -0.76 27.36
N PRO A 551 -2.38 -1.58 26.96
CA PRO A 551 -2.64 -2.69 26.05
C PRO A 551 -3.54 -3.75 26.71
N PRO A 552 -4.30 -4.55 25.96
CA PRO A 552 -5.12 -5.62 26.51
C PRO A 552 -4.25 -6.79 26.98
N GLY A 553 -4.46 -7.22 28.23
CA GLY A 553 -3.73 -8.36 28.82
C GLY A 553 -2.21 -8.15 28.78
N GLU A 554 -1.51 -9.09 28.18
CA GLU A 554 -0.05 -9.09 28.02
C GLU A 554 0.40 -8.74 26.60
N ALA A 555 -0.44 -8.05 25.79
CA ALA A 555 -0.07 -7.67 24.43
C ALA A 555 1.12 -6.71 24.43
N LEU A 556 2.11 -6.99 23.57
CA LEU A 556 3.38 -6.26 23.45
C LEU A 556 3.47 -5.54 22.10
N ALA A 557 4.26 -4.48 22.04
CA ALA A 557 4.61 -3.86 20.78
C ALA A 557 5.41 -4.83 19.89
N ASP A 558 5.22 -4.77 18.56
CA ASP A 558 5.91 -5.69 17.65
C ASP A 558 7.44 -5.59 17.75
N TRP A 559 7.97 -4.38 18.00
CA TRP A 559 9.41 -4.20 18.22
C TRP A 559 9.91 -4.96 19.47
N GLU A 560 9.12 -4.99 20.53
CA GLU A 560 9.48 -5.68 21.78
C GLU A 560 9.43 -7.20 21.59
N ILE A 561 8.40 -7.72 20.89
CA ILE A 561 8.33 -9.15 20.55
C ILE A 561 9.55 -9.56 19.72
N ALA A 562 9.89 -8.77 18.69
CA ALA A 562 11.08 -9.02 17.88
C ALA A 562 12.38 -8.99 18.68
N ALA A 563 12.50 -8.07 19.66
CA ALA A 563 13.66 -7.99 20.53
C ALA A 563 13.78 -9.21 21.47
N ARG A 564 12.66 -9.67 22.05
CA ARG A 564 12.64 -10.89 22.88
C ARG A 564 13.06 -12.12 22.08
N ILE A 565 12.54 -12.28 20.85
CA ILE A 565 12.93 -13.37 19.94
C ILE A 565 14.42 -13.28 19.60
N ALA A 566 14.93 -12.09 19.25
CA ALA A 566 16.33 -11.90 18.91
C ALA A 566 17.27 -12.31 20.06
N ARG A 567 16.97 -11.89 21.29
CA ARG A 567 17.75 -12.27 22.49
C ARG A 567 17.68 -13.77 22.76
N ALA A 568 16.51 -14.40 22.57
CA ALA A 568 16.37 -15.85 22.71
C ALA A 568 17.15 -16.65 21.66
N LEU A 569 17.43 -16.03 20.51
CA LEU A 569 18.34 -16.56 19.47
C LEU A 569 19.82 -16.24 19.73
N GLY A 570 20.16 -15.60 20.86
CA GLY A 570 21.51 -15.21 21.20
C GLY A 570 22.04 -13.97 20.46
N ALA A 571 21.16 -13.17 19.85
CA ALA A 571 21.55 -12.01 19.08
C ALA A 571 21.73 -10.77 19.97
N GLU A 572 22.80 -10.02 19.75
CA GLU A 572 23.12 -8.74 20.39
C GLU A 572 22.50 -7.56 19.62
N GLY A 573 22.42 -6.38 20.25
CA GLY A 573 21.94 -5.14 19.63
C GLY A 573 20.41 -5.01 19.59
N PHE A 574 19.70 -5.73 20.48
CA PHE A 574 18.24 -5.67 20.66
C PHE A 574 17.87 -5.34 22.11
N GLU A 575 18.76 -4.70 22.85
CA GLU A 575 18.62 -4.33 24.27
C GLU A 575 17.95 -2.94 24.41
N TRP A 576 17.02 -2.61 23.56
CA TRP A 576 16.29 -1.35 23.62
C TRP A 576 15.43 -1.27 24.87
N LYS A 577 15.60 -0.21 25.65
CA LYS A 577 14.82 0.03 26.87
C LYS A 577 13.37 0.46 26.59
N ASP A 578 13.13 1.12 25.47
CA ASP A 578 11.84 1.68 25.08
C ASP A 578 11.77 1.90 23.56
N SER A 579 10.60 2.30 23.05
CA SER A 579 10.38 2.60 21.64
C SER A 579 11.22 3.79 21.14
N ASN A 580 11.56 4.75 22.01
CA ASN A 580 12.43 5.85 21.61
C ASN A 580 13.84 5.36 21.29
N ALA A 581 14.39 4.42 22.04
CA ALA A 581 15.71 3.84 21.75
C ALA A 581 15.71 3.14 20.36
N VAL A 582 14.64 2.43 20.02
CA VAL A 582 14.46 1.86 18.68
C VAL A 582 14.40 2.95 17.61
N PHE A 583 13.62 4.00 17.86
CA PHE A 583 13.47 5.12 16.94
C PHE A 583 14.82 5.81 16.67
N GLU A 584 15.59 6.09 17.72
CA GLU A 584 16.88 6.79 17.58
C GLU A 584 17.89 5.96 16.77
N GLU A 585 18.00 4.66 17.04
CA GLU A 585 18.84 3.76 16.24
C GLU A 585 18.37 3.74 14.78
N ALA A 586 17.07 3.63 14.57
CA ALA A 586 16.48 3.61 13.24
C ALA A 586 16.68 4.94 12.48
N ALA A 587 16.57 6.07 13.16
CA ALA A 587 16.79 7.40 12.58
C ALA A 587 18.25 7.61 12.16
N LEU A 588 19.21 7.13 12.94
CA LEU A 588 20.62 7.09 12.55
C LEU A 588 20.84 6.22 11.30
N ALA A 589 20.20 5.05 11.24
CA ALA A 589 20.29 4.17 10.09
C ALA A 589 19.68 4.79 8.82
N SER A 590 18.80 5.79 8.95
CA SER A 590 18.17 6.49 7.82
C SER A 590 19.02 7.57 7.16
N ARG A 591 20.17 7.92 7.74
CA ARG A 591 21.05 8.96 7.20
C ARG A 591 21.39 8.74 5.73
N LYS A 592 21.55 9.83 4.96
CA LYS A 592 21.83 9.79 3.52
C LYS A 592 20.76 9.07 2.68
N THR A 593 19.52 8.97 3.17
CA THR A 593 18.39 8.47 2.39
C THR A 593 17.37 9.58 2.16
N VAL A 594 16.43 9.37 1.25
CA VAL A 594 15.29 10.28 1.03
C VAL A 594 14.33 10.37 2.23
N LEU A 595 14.56 9.53 3.24
CA LEU A 595 13.81 9.51 4.50
C LEU A 595 14.75 9.73 5.69
N SER A 596 15.76 10.56 5.54
CA SER A 596 16.72 10.85 6.62
C SER A 596 16.07 11.67 7.73
N TYR A 597 16.19 11.15 8.96
CA TYR A 597 15.78 11.79 10.20
C TYR A 597 16.97 12.03 11.15
N GLU A 598 18.21 11.87 10.67
CA GLU A 598 19.42 12.05 11.48
C GLU A 598 19.48 13.45 12.10
N ALA A 599 19.17 14.50 11.33
CA ALA A 599 19.19 15.88 11.82
C ALA A 599 18.24 16.12 13.01
N LEU A 600 17.12 15.40 13.06
CA LEU A 600 16.17 15.45 14.17
C LEU A 600 16.81 14.91 15.47
N LEU A 601 17.65 13.87 15.39
CA LEU A 601 18.38 13.36 16.54
C LEU A 601 19.48 14.31 17.00
N LEU A 602 20.20 14.94 16.09
CA LEU A 602 21.23 15.92 16.42
C LEU A 602 20.61 17.08 17.18
N GLU A 603 19.49 17.61 16.71
CA GLU A 603 18.73 18.65 17.40
C GLU A 603 18.18 18.20 18.77
N ALA A 604 17.68 16.96 18.86
CA ALA A 604 17.19 16.43 20.13
C ALA A 604 18.31 16.35 21.17
N ARG A 605 19.51 15.92 20.77
CA ARG A 605 20.70 15.88 21.63
C ARG A 605 21.16 17.28 22.06
N ASP A 606 21.17 18.22 21.14
CA ASP A 606 21.53 19.63 21.45
C ASP A 606 20.56 20.23 22.49
N ARG A 607 19.27 19.91 22.36
CA ARG A 607 18.24 20.31 23.32
C ARG A 607 18.14 19.45 24.57
N GLN A 608 18.98 18.45 24.76
CA GLN A 608 19.00 17.50 25.86
C GLN A 608 17.63 16.78 26.07
N VAL A 609 16.97 16.44 24.97
CA VAL A 609 15.72 15.68 24.95
C VAL A 609 15.83 14.44 24.08
N THR A 610 14.85 13.54 24.17
CA THR A 610 14.77 12.38 23.31
C THR A 610 14.17 12.74 21.93
N GLY A 611 14.39 11.89 20.92
CA GLY A 611 13.79 12.05 19.60
C GLY A 611 12.26 12.06 19.65
N HIS A 612 11.65 11.18 20.44
CA HIS A 612 10.21 11.17 20.68
C HIS A 612 9.71 12.45 21.37
N GLU A 613 10.43 12.95 22.37
CA GLU A 613 10.04 14.19 23.04
C GLU A 613 10.10 15.40 22.09
N LEU A 614 11.13 15.46 21.25
CA LEU A 614 11.20 16.53 20.24
C LEU A 614 10.00 16.47 19.26
N LEU A 615 9.63 15.27 18.79
CA LEU A 615 8.44 15.08 17.93
C LEU A 615 7.13 15.40 18.70
N ARG A 616 7.05 15.10 20.01
CA ARG A 616 5.89 15.44 20.84
C ARG A 616 5.69 16.94 20.90
N ARG A 617 6.76 17.72 21.02
CA ARG A 617 6.72 19.19 21.02
C ARG A 617 6.30 19.78 19.67
N MET A 618 6.60 19.08 18.57
CA MET A 618 6.11 19.45 17.22
C MET A 618 4.61 19.18 17.02
N GLY A 619 3.98 18.36 17.87
CA GLY A 619 2.56 18.05 17.83
C GLY A 619 2.10 17.46 16.51
N THR A 620 0.95 17.92 16.02
CA THR A 620 0.35 17.43 14.77
C THR A 620 1.02 17.98 13.52
N GLU A 621 1.90 18.95 13.62
CA GLU A 621 2.64 19.47 12.47
C GLU A 621 3.74 18.49 12.03
N GLY A 622 4.52 17.93 12.97
CA GLY A 622 5.64 17.06 12.65
C GLY A 622 6.63 17.70 11.68
N ILE A 623 7.42 16.88 10.97
CA ILE A 623 8.42 17.38 10.02
C ILE A 623 8.58 16.44 8.83
N GLN A 624 8.79 16.97 7.61
CA GLN A 624 8.96 16.20 6.39
C GLN A 624 10.41 15.79 6.15
N ALA A 625 10.64 14.52 5.85
CA ALA A 625 11.95 14.00 5.45
C ALA A 625 12.28 14.32 3.97
N PRO A 626 13.57 14.38 3.60
CA PRO A 626 14.74 14.42 4.48
C PRO A 626 14.78 15.68 5.34
N VAL A 627 15.22 15.52 6.60
CA VAL A 627 15.31 16.62 7.57
C VAL A 627 16.75 17.11 7.63
N ARG A 628 16.94 18.41 7.75
CA ARG A 628 18.26 19.04 7.87
C ARG A 628 18.31 20.10 8.97
N LEU A 629 19.52 20.46 9.36
CA LEU A 629 19.80 21.61 10.21
C LEU A 629 20.34 22.76 9.34
N GLU A 630 19.67 23.91 9.37
CA GLU A 630 20.14 25.15 8.77
C GLU A 630 20.11 26.27 9.82
N ASN A 631 21.26 26.89 10.08
CA ASN A 631 21.39 27.95 11.08
C ASN A 631 20.78 27.56 12.45
N GLY A 632 21.02 26.33 12.91
CA GLY A 632 20.48 25.81 14.18
C GLY A 632 18.96 25.57 14.18
N ARG A 633 18.31 25.50 13.02
CA ARG A 633 16.87 25.19 12.92
C ARG A 633 16.64 23.92 12.11
N LEU A 634 15.70 23.11 12.55
CA LEU A 634 15.24 21.97 11.78
C LEU A 634 14.38 22.43 10.61
N ILE A 635 14.76 21.99 9.43
CA ILE A 635 14.04 22.27 8.18
C ILE A 635 13.68 20.94 7.50
N GLY A 636 12.39 20.78 7.16
CA GLY A 636 11.90 19.66 6.37
C GLY A 636 12.00 19.91 4.87
N THR A 637 11.79 18.86 4.09
CA THR A 637 11.79 18.90 2.63
C THR A 637 10.37 18.69 2.09
N ALA A 638 9.75 19.74 1.59
CA ALA A 638 8.40 19.67 1.05
C ALA A 638 8.36 18.80 -0.22
N ARG A 639 9.25 19.00 -1.17
CA ARG A 639 9.32 18.30 -2.46
C ARG A 639 10.65 17.61 -2.63
N LEU A 640 10.64 16.34 -3.04
CA LEU A 640 11.85 15.68 -3.52
C LEU A 640 12.13 16.14 -4.96
N HIS A 641 13.36 15.95 -5.39
CA HIS A 641 13.86 16.33 -6.72
C HIS A 641 13.93 17.86 -6.99
N ASP A 642 13.40 18.67 -6.08
CA ASP A 642 13.42 20.15 -6.10
C ASP A 642 14.18 20.70 -4.88
N SER A 643 15.31 20.08 -4.52
CA SER A 643 15.99 20.43 -3.27
C SER A 643 17.50 20.22 -3.33
N GLU A 644 18.26 21.22 -2.88
CA GLU A 644 19.71 21.09 -2.65
C GLU A 644 20.06 20.07 -1.57
N LEU A 645 19.12 19.72 -0.71
CA LEU A 645 19.31 18.73 0.37
C LEU A 645 19.71 17.36 -0.10
N GLN A 646 19.44 17.05 -1.34
CA GLN A 646 19.72 15.74 -1.91
C GLN A 646 21.09 15.67 -2.58
N LYS A 647 21.87 16.76 -2.56
CA LYS A 647 23.22 16.78 -3.18
C LYS A 647 24.15 15.69 -2.66
N ASP A 648 23.99 15.29 -1.39
CA ASP A 648 24.78 14.22 -0.79
C ASP A 648 24.29 12.81 -1.17
N LEU A 649 23.06 12.70 -1.70
CA LEU A 649 22.41 11.46 -2.11
C LEU A 649 22.42 11.30 -3.62
N PHE A 650 22.18 12.38 -4.35
CA PHE A 650 22.04 12.44 -5.79
C PHE A 650 22.84 13.57 -6.38
N PHE A 651 23.16 13.44 -7.65
CA PHE A 651 23.85 14.49 -8.36
C PHE A 651 22.89 15.66 -8.65
N VAL A 652 23.14 16.82 -8.05
CA VAL A 652 22.28 18.00 -8.19
C VAL A 652 22.54 18.70 -9.51
N GLN A 653 21.46 19.02 -10.23
CA GLN A 653 21.48 19.84 -11.44
C GLN A 653 20.78 21.18 -11.17
N LYS A 654 21.34 22.27 -11.68
CA LYS A 654 20.74 23.60 -11.62
C LYS A 654 20.46 24.11 -13.03
N SER A 655 19.22 24.52 -13.29
CA SER A 655 18.85 25.13 -14.56
C SER A 655 19.54 26.48 -14.73
N LYS A 656 20.21 26.67 -15.85
CA LYS A 656 20.85 27.95 -16.20
C LYS A 656 19.83 29.05 -16.51
N LYS A 657 18.64 28.69 -17.01
CA LYS A 657 17.57 29.64 -17.39
C LYS A 657 16.69 30.03 -16.21
N THR A 658 16.22 29.05 -15.44
CA THR A 658 15.21 29.26 -14.39
C THR A 658 15.79 29.28 -12.98
N GLY A 659 17.05 28.86 -12.81
CA GLY A 659 17.64 28.66 -11.49
C GLY A 659 17.09 27.47 -10.71
N SER A 660 16.12 26.73 -11.28
CA SER A 660 15.51 25.57 -10.64
C SER A 660 16.53 24.48 -10.35
N MET A 661 16.35 23.81 -9.22
CA MET A 661 17.20 22.70 -8.81
C MET A 661 16.53 21.37 -9.17
N SER A 662 17.34 20.37 -9.53
CA SER A 662 16.88 18.99 -9.75
C SER A 662 17.89 18.01 -9.19
N ALA A 663 17.38 16.98 -8.51
CA ALA A 663 18.15 15.89 -7.94
C ALA A 663 17.37 14.57 -8.02
N PHE A 664 17.12 14.11 -9.24
CA PHE A 664 16.49 12.81 -9.44
C PHE A 664 17.38 11.66 -8.94
N SER A 665 16.77 10.58 -8.45
CA SER A 665 17.44 9.42 -7.86
C SER A 665 18.21 8.57 -8.89
N THR A 666 19.03 9.24 -9.69
CA THR A 666 19.93 8.65 -10.68
C THR A 666 21.36 9.09 -10.42
N PRO A 667 22.36 8.36 -10.91
CA PRO A 667 23.77 8.75 -10.72
C PRO A 667 24.13 10.14 -11.28
N HIS A 668 23.38 10.62 -12.26
CA HIS A 668 23.60 11.90 -12.92
C HIS A 668 22.59 12.99 -12.52
N GLY A 669 21.66 12.69 -11.58
CA GLY A 669 20.66 13.63 -11.08
C GLY A 669 19.57 14.04 -12.08
N ARG A 670 19.51 13.40 -13.25
CA ARG A 670 18.51 13.64 -14.30
C ARG A 670 17.50 12.50 -14.37
N ALA A 671 16.27 12.77 -14.80
CA ALA A 671 15.26 11.74 -15.01
C ALA A 671 15.54 10.96 -16.32
N ASN A 672 15.18 9.69 -16.32
CA ASN A 672 15.26 8.83 -17.50
C ASN A 672 13.92 8.64 -18.17
N PHE A 673 13.83 8.74 -19.47
CA PHE A 673 12.72 8.21 -20.25
C PHE A 673 12.77 6.68 -20.34
N LEU A 674 11.60 6.05 -20.36
CA LEU A 674 11.45 4.59 -20.39
C LEU A 674 10.52 4.19 -21.53
N LYS A 675 10.90 3.16 -22.27
CA LYS A 675 9.99 2.45 -23.18
C LYS A 675 9.03 1.59 -22.37
N SER A 676 7.85 1.38 -22.90
CA SER A 676 6.81 0.55 -22.28
C SER A 676 6.05 -0.22 -23.37
N PRO A 677 6.71 -1.16 -24.06
CA PRO A 677 6.12 -1.88 -25.17
C PRO A 677 4.97 -2.75 -24.68
N TRP A 678 3.80 -2.58 -25.30
CA TRP A 678 2.59 -3.33 -24.97
C TRP A 678 2.78 -4.84 -25.14
N SER A 679 3.55 -5.25 -26.13
CA SER A 679 3.88 -6.66 -26.40
C SER A 679 4.43 -7.43 -25.18
N ALA A 680 5.07 -6.74 -24.24
CA ALA A 680 5.54 -7.36 -23.01
C ALA A 680 4.42 -7.74 -22.01
N PHE A 681 3.20 -7.28 -22.25
CA PHE A 681 2.03 -7.58 -21.41
C PHE A 681 0.88 -8.23 -22.20
N GLU A 682 0.84 -8.05 -23.50
CA GLU A 682 -0.28 -8.42 -24.40
C GLU A 682 -0.65 -9.88 -24.32
N ASP A 683 0.33 -10.80 -24.30
CA ASP A 683 0.07 -12.25 -24.21
C ASP A 683 -0.68 -12.61 -22.92
N PHE A 684 -0.26 -12.05 -21.78
CA PHE A 684 -0.95 -12.23 -20.52
C PHE A 684 -2.32 -11.59 -20.53
N TYR A 685 -2.43 -10.35 -21.01
CA TYR A 685 -3.68 -9.59 -21.06
C TYR A 685 -4.73 -10.30 -21.90
N THR A 686 -4.37 -10.75 -23.10
CA THR A 686 -5.28 -11.50 -24.00
C THR A 686 -5.81 -12.75 -23.33
N HIS A 687 -4.98 -13.40 -22.51
CA HIS A 687 -5.38 -14.62 -21.82
C HIS A 687 -6.39 -14.38 -20.69
N ILE A 688 -6.24 -13.29 -19.93
CA ILE A 688 -7.14 -12.94 -18.82
C ILE A 688 -8.32 -12.06 -19.25
N ARG A 689 -8.30 -11.48 -20.44
CA ARG A 689 -9.41 -10.68 -20.96
C ARG A 689 -10.72 -11.49 -20.92
N PRO A 690 -11.83 -10.92 -20.40
CA PRO A 690 -13.12 -11.59 -20.36
C PRO A 690 -13.54 -12.08 -21.75
N ARG A 691 -14.04 -13.32 -21.80
CA ARG A 691 -14.64 -13.97 -22.96
C ARG A 691 -16.15 -13.78 -22.91
N ASP A 692 -16.87 -14.29 -23.93
CA ASP A 692 -18.33 -14.23 -23.96
C ASP A 692 -18.93 -14.81 -22.68
N GLY A 693 -19.81 -14.05 -22.04
CA GLY A 693 -20.43 -14.38 -20.76
C GLY A 693 -19.60 -14.04 -19.50
N GLU A 694 -18.32 -13.68 -19.63
CA GLU A 694 -17.49 -13.21 -18.52
C GLU A 694 -17.53 -11.69 -18.41
N LEU A 695 -17.30 -11.18 -17.20
CA LEU A 695 -17.11 -9.77 -16.90
C LEU A 695 -15.74 -9.55 -16.23
N TRP A 696 -15.18 -8.38 -16.39
CA TRP A 696 -14.12 -7.91 -15.51
C TRP A 696 -14.63 -7.81 -14.07
N VAL A 697 -13.83 -8.27 -13.14
CA VAL A 697 -14.08 -8.14 -11.70
C VAL A 697 -12.92 -7.36 -11.09
N ILE A 698 -13.01 -6.05 -11.18
CA ILE A 698 -12.02 -5.19 -10.53
C ILE A 698 -12.31 -5.06 -9.04
N ASN A 699 -11.31 -4.73 -8.26
CA ASN A 699 -11.45 -4.61 -6.83
C ASN A 699 -10.76 -3.36 -6.28
N GLY A 700 -11.23 -2.88 -5.15
CA GLY A 700 -10.69 -1.68 -4.54
C GLY A 700 -11.14 -1.48 -3.11
N ARG A 701 -10.92 -0.27 -2.62
CA ARG A 701 -11.39 0.19 -1.31
C ARG A 701 -12.70 0.94 -1.45
N ILE A 702 -13.42 1.02 -0.34
CA ILE A 702 -14.60 1.85 -0.16
C ILE A 702 -14.40 2.84 0.97
N ASN A 703 -15.19 3.90 1.01
CA ASN A 703 -14.97 5.03 1.90
C ASN A 703 -15.09 4.67 3.39
N GLU A 704 -16.02 3.82 3.74
CA GLU A 704 -16.37 3.52 5.13
C GLU A 704 -15.41 2.53 5.79
N ILE A 705 -14.80 1.63 5.04
CA ILE A 705 -14.03 0.50 5.59
C ILE A 705 -12.53 0.80 5.62
N TRP A 706 -11.88 0.48 6.75
CA TRP A 706 -10.43 0.43 6.84
C TRP A 706 -9.87 -0.70 5.97
N GLN A 707 -8.64 -0.57 5.59
CA GLN A 707 -7.89 -1.37 4.62
C GLN A 707 -8.34 -2.82 4.44
N SER A 708 -8.13 -3.67 5.46
CA SER A 708 -8.47 -5.10 5.39
C SER A 708 -9.89 -5.43 5.82
N GLY A 709 -10.60 -4.48 6.42
CA GLY A 709 -11.95 -4.68 6.94
C GLY A 709 -12.07 -5.64 8.12
N PHE A 710 -11.04 -6.38 8.47
CA PHE A 710 -11.11 -7.43 9.47
C PHE A 710 -11.45 -6.95 10.88
N ASP A 711 -11.13 -5.71 11.20
CA ASP A 711 -11.45 -5.07 12.48
C ASP A 711 -12.67 -4.13 12.39
N ASP A 712 -13.04 -3.67 11.20
CA ASP A 712 -14.17 -2.76 11.01
C ASP A 712 -15.50 -3.49 10.85
N LEU A 713 -15.58 -4.45 9.94
CA LEU A 713 -16.84 -5.11 9.59
C LEU A 713 -17.48 -5.87 10.76
N LEU A 714 -16.68 -6.40 11.67
CA LEU A 714 -17.16 -7.22 12.78
C LEU A 714 -17.26 -6.47 14.10
N ARG A 715 -16.51 -5.36 14.25
CA ARG A 715 -16.30 -4.68 15.53
C ARG A 715 -16.78 -3.24 15.55
N ARG A 716 -17.32 -2.79 14.46
CA ARG A 716 -17.91 -1.45 14.35
C ARG A 716 -19.34 -1.58 13.87
N PRO A 717 -20.32 -1.57 14.77
CA PRO A 717 -21.74 -1.80 14.44
C PRO A 717 -22.27 -0.88 13.33
N PHE A 718 -21.81 0.37 13.29
CA PHE A 718 -22.17 1.31 12.23
C PHE A 718 -21.71 0.81 10.85
N ILE A 719 -20.50 0.27 10.76
CA ILE A 719 -19.97 -0.27 9.50
C ILE A 719 -20.65 -1.59 9.13
N SER A 720 -20.83 -2.51 10.09
CA SER A 720 -21.49 -3.80 9.82
C SER A 720 -22.95 -3.66 9.40
N LYS A 721 -23.67 -2.62 9.86
CA LYS A 721 -25.03 -2.31 9.37
C LYS A 721 -25.01 -1.80 7.93
N ARG A 722 -24.01 -1.03 7.57
CA ARG A 722 -23.89 -0.40 6.25
C ARG A 722 -23.31 -1.35 5.21
N TRP A 723 -22.42 -2.24 5.64
CA TRP A 723 -21.72 -3.25 4.82
C TRP A 723 -21.87 -4.62 5.50
N PRO A 724 -23.09 -5.19 5.53
CA PRO A 724 -23.37 -6.45 6.24
C PRO A 724 -22.77 -7.66 5.53
N ASP A 725 -22.44 -7.53 4.24
CA ASP A 725 -21.88 -8.58 3.41
C ASP A 725 -20.90 -8.02 2.37
N ASN A 726 -20.35 -8.90 1.53
CA ASN A 726 -19.57 -8.50 0.36
C ASN A 726 -20.52 -8.07 -0.77
N PHE A 727 -20.23 -6.97 -1.44
CA PHE A 727 -21.07 -6.44 -2.52
C PHE A 727 -20.34 -6.45 -3.85
N LEU A 728 -21.08 -6.72 -4.93
CA LEU A 728 -20.64 -6.62 -6.31
C LEU A 728 -21.42 -5.52 -7.02
N GLU A 729 -20.76 -4.42 -7.37
CA GLU A 729 -21.35 -3.38 -8.22
C GLU A 729 -21.42 -3.89 -9.66
N ILE A 730 -22.60 -3.80 -10.28
CA ILE A 730 -22.89 -4.27 -11.64
C ILE A 730 -23.54 -3.12 -12.42
N HIS A 731 -23.11 -2.88 -13.67
CA HIS A 731 -23.76 -1.89 -14.52
C HIS A 731 -25.21 -2.33 -14.85
N PRO A 732 -26.19 -1.39 -14.95
CA PRO A 732 -27.58 -1.73 -15.26
C PRO A 732 -27.76 -2.55 -16.55
N GLU A 733 -27.01 -2.26 -17.60
CA GLU A 733 -27.04 -3.04 -18.85
C GLU A 733 -26.62 -4.50 -18.63
N ASP A 734 -25.57 -4.73 -17.84
CA ASP A 734 -25.13 -6.08 -17.49
C ASP A 734 -26.11 -6.77 -16.55
N GLY A 735 -26.68 -6.03 -15.56
CA GLY A 735 -27.72 -6.52 -14.67
C GLY A 735 -28.96 -7.01 -15.45
N ALA A 736 -29.45 -6.19 -16.38
CA ALA A 736 -30.58 -6.55 -17.23
C ALA A 736 -30.30 -7.79 -18.10
N ARG A 737 -29.12 -7.82 -18.74
CA ARG A 737 -28.67 -8.95 -19.57
C ARG A 737 -28.56 -10.28 -18.79
N LEU A 738 -28.16 -10.19 -17.54
CA LEU A 738 -27.94 -11.36 -16.67
C LEU A 738 -29.16 -11.71 -15.80
N GLY A 739 -30.23 -10.92 -15.82
CA GLY A 739 -31.40 -11.07 -14.97
C GLY A 739 -31.07 -10.86 -13.47
N ILE A 740 -30.20 -9.90 -13.16
CA ILE A 740 -29.72 -9.60 -11.81
C ILE A 740 -30.22 -8.21 -11.40
N GLU A 741 -30.80 -8.15 -10.21
CA GLU A 741 -31.26 -6.92 -9.57
C GLU A 741 -30.46 -6.61 -8.28
N SER A 742 -30.54 -5.37 -7.79
CA SER A 742 -29.93 -5.02 -6.50
C SER A 742 -30.54 -5.87 -5.38
N GLY A 743 -29.66 -6.43 -4.54
CA GLY A 743 -30.04 -7.32 -3.45
C GLY A 743 -30.14 -8.80 -3.82
N ASP A 744 -29.93 -9.18 -5.08
CA ASP A 744 -29.77 -10.58 -5.42
C ASP A 744 -28.44 -11.12 -4.89
N GLU A 745 -28.45 -12.37 -4.44
CA GLU A 745 -27.23 -13.12 -4.20
C GLU A 745 -26.64 -13.57 -5.53
N VAL A 746 -25.34 -13.33 -5.70
CA VAL A 746 -24.59 -13.70 -6.90
C VAL A 746 -23.34 -14.50 -6.56
N GLU A 747 -23.01 -15.45 -7.42
CA GLU A 747 -21.74 -16.14 -7.42
C GLU A 747 -20.93 -15.70 -8.64
N VAL A 748 -19.70 -15.28 -8.42
CA VAL A 748 -18.72 -15.03 -9.46
C VAL A 748 -17.81 -16.23 -9.57
N THR A 749 -17.81 -16.90 -10.71
CA THR A 749 -16.97 -18.08 -10.97
C THR A 749 -15.94 -17.75 -12.05
N ASN A 750 -14.65 -17.94 -11.74
CA ASN A 750 -13.57 -17.94 -12.71
C ASN A 750 -13.07 -19.37 -12.93
N HIS A 751 -13.25 -19.91 -14.13
CA HIS A 751 -12.89 -21.29 -14.47
C HIS A 751 -11.43 -21.47 -14.92
N ARG A 752 -10.68 -20.37 -15.07
CA ARG A 752 -9.35 -20.36 -15.69
C ARG A 752 -8.39 -19.35 -15.03
N VAL A 753 -8.38 -19.29 -13.71
CA VAL A 753 -7.42 -18.47 -12.97
C VAL A 753 -6.01 -19.07 -13.18
N PRO A 754 -5.08 -18.32 -13.82
CA PRO A 754 -3.75 -18.85 -14.05
C PRO A 754 -2.89 -18.76 -12.78
N VAL A 755 -2.16 -19.85 -12.51
CA VAL A 755 -1.21 -19.96 -11.40
C VAL A 755 0.12 -20.42 -11.96
N GLN A 756 1.19 -19.68 -11.72
CA GLN A 756 2.53 -19.93 -12.22
C GLN A 756 3.33 -20.84 -11.28
N ASP A 757 4.08 -21.78 -11.87
CA ASP A 757 5.18 -22.49 -11.23
C ASP A 757 6.50 -22.00 -11.81
N SER A 758 7.33 -21.36 -11.00
CA SER A 758 8.66 -20.85 -11.38
C SER A 758 9.79 -21.82 -11.07
N SER A 759 9.50 -23.04 -10.63
CA SER A 759 10.52 -24.05 -10.26
C SER A 759 11.45 -24.34 -11.43
N GLY A 760 12.75 -24.13 -11.23
CA GLY A 760 13.78 -24.43 -12.23
C GLY A 760 13.78 -23.50 -13.45
N LEU A 761 13.05 -22.39 -13.44
CA LEU A 761 13.11 -21.42 -14.53
C LEU A 761 14.42 -20.64 -14.51
N GLU A 762 14.93 -20.35 -15.70
CA GLU A 762 16.08 -19.48 -15.86
C GLU A 762 15.78 -18.04 -15.42
N ALA A 763 16.81 -17.35 -14.95
CA ALA A 763 16.72 -15.97 -14.49
C ALA A 763 16.80 -14.97 -15.64
N ASN A 764 16.01 -15.13 -16.69
CA ASN A 764 15.91 -14.19 -17.79
C ASN A 764 14.45 -13.81 -18.07
N LEU A 765 14.24 -12.64 -18.67
CA LEU A 765 12.91 -12.12 -18.93
C LEU A 765 12.12 -13.04 -19.88
N GLU A 766 12.75 -13.54 -20.90
CA GLU A 766 12.13 -14.37 -21.93
C GLU A 766 11.51 -15.65 -21.33
N ALA A 767 12.21 -16.34 -20.42
CA ALA A 767 11.68 -17.53 -19.74
C ALA A 767 10.41 -17.23 -18.92
N HIS A 768 10.24 -15.99 -18.48
CA HIS A 768 9.08 -15.53 -17.69
C HIS A 768 8.00 -14.81 -18.50
N GLU A 769 8.15 -14.71 -19.81
CA GLU A 769 7.05 -14.26 -20.67
C GLU A 769 5.91 -15.28 -20.64
N PHE A 770 4.69 -14.80 -20.56
CA PHE A 770 3.52 -15.66 -20.32
C PHE A 770 3.35 -16.76 -21.38
N LYS A 771 3.57 -16.42 -22.66
CA LYS A 771 3.55 -17.38 -23.76
C LYS A 771 4.57 -18.52 -23.60
N ASN A 772 5.76 -18.22 -23.09
CA ASN A 772 6.83 -19.19 -22.87
C ASN A 772 6.53 -20.06 -21.65
N LEU A 773 5.95 -19.48 -20.60
CA LEU A 773 5.47 -20.23 -19.43
C LEU A 773 4.36 -21.22 -19.80
N LEU A 774 3.43 -20.82 -20.68
CA LEU A 774 2.38 -21.71 -21.20
C LEU A 774 2.97 -22.87 -22.00
N LYS A 775 3.88 -22.59 -22.95
CA LYS A 775 4.57 -23.61 -23.76
C LYS A 775 5.37 -24.60 -22.91
N ALA A 776 5.96 -24.11 -21.83
CA ALA A 776 6.74 -24.92 -20.91
C ALA A 776 5.89 -25.68 -19.87
N GLY A 777 4.55 -25.60 -19.94
CA GLY A 777 3.65 -26.22 -18.96
C GLY A 777 3.77 -25.65 -17.54
N ARG A 778 4.21 -24.41 -17.41
CA ARG A 778 4.46 -23.74 -16.11
C ARG A 778 3.26 -22.93 -15.62
N ILE A 779 2.14 -22.99 -16.30
CA ILE A 779 0.88 -22.38 -15.90
C ILE A 779 -0.15 -23.48 -15.73
N ARG A 780 -0.67 -23.62 -14.51
CA ARG A 780 -1.87 -24.40 -14.23
C ARG A 780 -3.07 -23.48 -14.15
N PHE A 781 -4.24 -23.96 -14.56
CA PHE A 781 -5.49 -23.23 -14.47
C PHE A 781 -6.33 -23.83 -13.35
N ILE A 782 -6.85 -22.97 -12.49
CA ILE A 782 -7.74 -23.38 -11.40
C ILE A 782 -9.09 -22.70 -11.52
N GLN A 783 -10.10 -23.35 -10.95
CA GLN A 783 -11.40 -22.74 -10.76
C GLN A 783 -11.45 -22.07 -9.38
N SER A 784 -12.02 -20.86 -9.33
CA SER A 784 -12.27 -20.13 -8.10
C SER A 784 -13.66 -19.51 -8.11
N LYS A 785 -14.23 -19.35 -6.93
CA LYS A 785 -15.57 -18.78 -6.72
C LYS A 785 -15.54 -17.75 -5.60
N VAL A 786 -16.37 -16.72 -5.74
CA VAL A 786 -16.61 -15.69 -4.70
C VAL A 786 -18.11 -15.36 -4.71
N ARG A 787 -18.72 -15.27 -3.53
CA ARG A 787 -20.10 -14.84 -3.38
C ARG A 787 -20.19 -13.38 -3.03
N ALA A 788 -21.25 -12.73 -3.47
CA ALA A 788 -21.53 -11.33 -3.17
C ALA A 788 -23.02 -11.04 -3.29
N ILE A 789 -23.42 -9.86 -2.83
CA ILE A 789 -24.75 -9.30 -3.06
C ILE A 789 -24.64 -8.26 -4.17
N ALA A 790 -25.49 -8.33 -5.16
CA ALA A 790 -25.47 -7.41 -6.28
C ALA A 790 -25.92 -6.00 -5.89
N LEU A 791 -25.21 -5.00 -6.38
CA LEU A 791 -25.60 -3.60 -6.39
C LEU A 791 -25.64 -3.12 -7.85
N VAL A 792 -26.81 -3.04 -8.42
CA VAL A 792 -27.01 -2.61 -9.79
C VAL A 792 -27.06 -1.09 -9.83
N GLN A 793 -26.03 -0.46 -10.40
CA GLN A 793 -25.88 0.99 -10.45
C GLN A 793 -24.91 1.42 -11.57
N PRO A 794 -25.08 2.62 -12.18
CA PRO A 794 -24.28 3.07 -13.32
C PRO A 794 -22.90 3.61 -12.90
N VAL A 795 -22.23 2.93 -11.96
CA VAL A 795 -20.91 3.31 -11.47
C VAL A 795 -19.79 2.61 -12.24
N PRO A 796 -19.74 1.26 -12.32
CA PRO A 796 -18.79 0.61 -13.20
C PRO A 796 -19.20 0.80 -14.67
N ARG A 797 -18.25 0.81 -15.57
CA ARG A 797 -18.56 0.78 -17.02
C ARG A 797 -19.20 -0.57 -17.40
N PRO A 798 -20.01 -0.64 -18.50
CA PRO A 798 -20.50 -1.91 -19.01
C PRO A 798 -19.37 -2.93 -19.25
N GLY A 799 -19.63 -4.20 -18.96
CA GLY A 799 -18.63 -5.27 -19.05
C GLY A 799 -17.65 -5.33 -17.87
N THR A 800 -17.84 -4.47 -16.86
CA THR A 800 -16.98 -4.41 -15.67
C THR A 800 -17.80 -4.40 -14.39
N THR A 801 -17.37 -5.13 -13.39
CA THR A 801 -17.94 -5.13 -12.05
C THR A 801 -16.88 -4.70 -11.03
N PHE A 802 -17.32 -4.31 -9.83
CA PHE A 802 -16.41 -3.91 -8.76
C PHE A 802 -16.83 -4.55 -7.44
N MET A 803 -15.84 -5.06 -6.67
CA MET A 803 -16.07 -5.51 -5.29
C MET A 803 -14.99 -5.00 -4.34
N TYR A 804 -15.30 -5.02 -3.04
CA TYR A 804 -14.34 -4.68 -2.01
C TYR A 804 -13.19 -5.69 -1.96
N CYS A 805 -11.96 -5.21 -1.95
CA CYS A 805 -10.78 -6.04 -2.21
C CYS A 805 -10.36 -6.99 -1.08
N LEU A 806 -10.79 -6.75 0.16
CA LEU A 806 -10.29 -7.48 1.34
C LEU A 806 -11.40 -7.88 2.31
N HIS A 807 -12.52 -8.34 1.77
CA HIS A 807 -13.58 -8.91 2.60
C HIS A 807 -13.03 -10.12 3.38
N PRO A 808 -13.29 -10.24 4.70
CA PRO A 808 -12.65 -11.27 5.53
C PRO A 808 -13.07 -12.70 5.18
N GLU A 809 -14.26 -12.90 4.64
CA GLU A 809 -14.78 -14.22 4.27
C GLU A 809 -14.68 -14.48 2.76
N GLU A 810 -15.12 -13.53 1.93
CA GLU A 810 -15.17 -13.65 0.47
C GLU A 810 -13.95 -12.97 -0.15
N MET A 811 -12.95 -13.77 -0.47
CA MET A 811 -11.64 -13.27 -0.94
C MET A 811 -11.68 -12.91 -2.42
N ALA A 812 -11.92 -11.65 -2.75
CA ALA A 812 -11.97 -11.15 -4.13
C ALA A 812 -10.74 -11.55 -4.98
N ASN A 813 -9.57 -11.61 -4.37
CA ASN A 813 -8.33 -12.01 -5.05
C ASN A 813 -8.25 -13.52 -5.40
N SER A 814 -9.23 -14.32 -5.00
CA SER A 814 -9.37 -15.69 -5.53
C SER A 814 -9.62 -15.72 -7.04
N LEU A 815 -10.21 -14.63 -7.58
CA LEU A 815 -10.50 -14.47 -9.02
C LEU A 815 -9.33 -13.88 -9.81
N VAL A 816 -8.23 -13.56 -9.15
CA VAL A 816 -7.04 -12.88 -9.73
C VAL A 816 -5.93 -13.88 -9.98
N ALA A 817 -5.26 -13.75 -11.11
CA ALA A 817 -4.10 -14.56 -11.48
C ALA A 817 -2.97 -14.51 -10.43
N ARG A 818 -2.38 -15.67 -10.11
CA ARG A 818 -1.14 -15.78 -9.37
C ARG A 818 0.03 -15.99 -10.33
N VAL A 819 0.22 -15.01 -11.19
CA VAL A 819 1.30 -14.92 -12.18
C VAL A 819 2.01 -13.58 -11.93
N PRO A 820 3.25 -13.60 -11.42
CA PRO A 820 3.99 -12.37 -11.16
C PRO A 820 4.37 -11.67 -12.46
N ASP A 821 4.36 -10.35 -12.42
CA ASP A 821 4.98 -9.56 -13.48
C ASP A 821 6.47 -9.88 -13.54
N PRO A 822 7.02 -10.24 -14.70
CA PRO A 822 8.40 -10.74 -14.80
C PRO A 822 9.46 -9.72 -14.41
N ILE A 823 9.13 -8.43 -14.39
CA ILE A 823 10.05 -7.35 -14.05
C ILE A 823 9.90 -6.93 -12.60
N SER A 824 8.67 -6.66 -12.15
CA SER A 824 8.40 -6.18 -10.79
C SER A 824 8.24 -7.31 -9.76
N GLY A 825 7.98 -8.53 -10.20
CA GLY A 825 7.68 -9.67 -9.32
C GLY A 825 6.33 -9.58 -8.60
N ASN A 826 5.50 -8.58 -8.89
CA ASN A 826 4.20 -8.37 -8.24
C ASN A 826 3.07 -9.01 -9.07
N TYR A 827 1.99 -9.40 -8.39
CA TYR A 827 0.77 -9.84 -9.07
C TYR A 827 -0.04 -8.65 -9.60
N ARG A 828 -0.95 -8.94 -10.54
CA ARG A 828 -1.85 -7.95 -11.15
C ARG A 828 -3.20 -7.97 -10.46
N TYR A 829 -3.20 -7.55 -9.19
CA TYR A 829 -4.32 -7.69 -8.24
C TYR A 829 -5.64 -7.02 -8.67
N LYS A 830 -5.60 -6.13 -9.68
CA LYS A 830 -6.79 -5.39 -10.13
C LYS A 830 -7.46 -6.02 -11.34
N LEU A 831 -6.94 -7.12 -11.85
CA LEU A 831 -7.39 -7.78 -13.06
C LEU A 831 -8.01 -9.15 -12.76
N GLY A 832 -9.10 -9.17 -11.99
CA GLY A 832 -9.97 -10.33 -11.85
C GLY A 832 -11.00 -10.39 -12.98
N PHE A 833 -11.56 -11.57 -13.23
CA PHE A 833 -12.61 -11.79 -14.21
C PHE A 833 -13.41 -13.06 -13.87
N GLY A 834 -14.61 -13.19 -14.44
CA GLY A 834 -15.42 -14.40 -14.24
C GLY A 834 -16.85 -14.25 -14.75
N ILE A 835 -17.59 -15.35 -14.67
CA ILE A 835 -19.01 -15.43 -14.98
C ILE A 835 -19.79 -15.06 -13.71
N VAL A 836 -20.72 -14.13 -13.83
CA VAL A 836 -21.60 -13.72 -12.73
C VAL A 836 -22.95 -14.39 -12.89
N LYS A 837 -23.40 -15.14 -11.89
CA LYS A 837 -24.70 -15.82 -11.89
C LYS A 837 -25.49 -15.47 -10.65
N ARG A 838 -26.78 -15.24 -10.81
CA ARG A 838 -27.74 -15.14 -9.71
C ARG A 838 -27.89 -16.50 -9.04
N THR A 839 -27.82 -16.55 -7.71
CA THR A 839 -28.00 -17.76 -6.90
C THR A 839 -29.20 -17.72 -5.99
N GLY A 840 -29.71 -16.52 -5.70
CA GLY A 840 -30.87 -16.34 -4.82
C GLY A 840 -31.20 -14.87 -4.60
N SER A 841 -31.96 -14.62 -3.56
CA SER A 841 -32.25 -13.26 -3.06
C SER A 841 -31.71 -13.13 -1.65
N SER A 842 -30.98 -12.06 -1.39
CA SER A 842 -30.45 -11.79 -0.04
C SER A 842 -31.55 -11.27 0.91
N PRO A 843 -31.33 -11.36 2.24
CA PRO A 843 -32.22 -10.75 3.22
C PRO A 843 -32.26 -9.22 3.13
N TYR A 844 -31.31 -8.61 2.40
CA TYR A 844 -31.20 -7.15 2.22
C TYR A 844 -31.91 -6.64 0.96
N LYS A 845 -32.56 -7.50 0.17
CA LYS A 845 -33.11 -7.13 -1.15
C LYS A 845 -34.11 -5.99 -1.04
N GLU A 846 -35.00 -6.01 -0.07
CA GLU A 846 -36.00 -4.98 0.14
C GLU A 846 -35.37 -3.64 0.55
N ASP A 847 -34.40 -3.66 1.44
CA ASP A 847 -33.70 -2.44 1.89
C ASP A 847 -32.86 -1.84 0.77
N LEU A 848 -32.15 -2.67 0.01
CA LEU A 848 -31.30 -2.22 -1.11
C LEU A 848 -32.12 -1.67 -2.28
N SER A 849 -33.32 -2.20 -2.51
CA SER A 849 -34.24 -1.64 -3.52
C SER A 849 -34.69 -0.21 -3.19
N LYS A 850 -34.76 0.12 -1.89
CA LYS A 850 -35.13 1.44 -1.37
C LYS A 850 -33.94 2.41 -1.28
N MET A 851 -32.72 1.89 -1.26
CA MET A 851 -31.48 2.68 -1.16
C MET A 851 -30.95 3.02 -2.56
N SER A 852 -31.04 4.28 -2.95
CA SER A 852 -30.24 4.77 -4.07
C SER A 852 -28.88 5.24 -3.54
N PHE A 853 -27.85 4.41 -3.64
CA PHE A 853 -26.53 4.78 -3.13
C PHE A 853 -25.95 5.96 -3.88
N VAL A 854 -25.56 5.78 -5.09
CA VAL A 854 -24.89 6.81 -5.92
C VAL A 854 -25.78 7.25 -7.08
N SER A 855 -26.77 6.44 -7.45
CA SER A 855 -27.56 6.62 -8.66
C SER A 855 -28.37 7.92 -8.72
N ARG A 856 -28.86 8.42 -7.59
CA ARG A 856 -29.63 9.69 -7.56
C ARG A 856 -28.80 10.93 -7.93
N ASN A 857 -27.48 10.83 -7.81
CA ASN A 857 -26.58 11.95 -8.10
C ASN A 857 -25.85 11.82 -9.43
N LEU A 858 -26.08 10.75 -10.17
CA LEU A 858 -25.47 10.47 -11.47
C LEU A 858 -26.43 10.68 -12.65
N SER A 859 -27.74 10.92 -12.37
CA SER A 859 -28.74 11.24 -13.38
C SER A 859 -28.68 12.70 -13.79
#